data_5e9d9315e99928e385457c6c279b7086
#
_entry.id   5e9d9315e99928e385457c6c279b7086
#
_cell.length_a   1.000
_cell.length_b   1.000
_cell.length_c   1.000
_cell.angle_alpha   90.00
_cell.angle_beta   90.00
_cell.angle_gamma   90.00
#
_symmetry.space_group_name_H-M   'P 1'
#
loop_
_entity.id
_entity.type
_entity.pdbx_description
1 polymer ?
#
loop_
_entity_poly.entity_id
_entity_poly.type
_entity_poly.pdbx_seq_one_letter_code
_entity_poly.pdbx_strand_id
1 'polypeptide(L)'
;MSAFQVDLRGMVDLLSRNLYSGPRVYVRELLQNAVDAIAARRAIEPDCPQRVTIELGRADGAATLTCTDTGVGLTADEVDELLSTIGASSKRDELGLARGDYLGQFGIGLLSCFMVSPEIVVTSRSARGGGSAESAGSADSAAPAVRWRGRTDGTYSVEPVPDSAADAPREPGAAIALRALPSEDWLAPETVRALVEEFGHLLPVDIEVRSDDGAVTYHGRGRGPWEMPRSQAVQWCTDELGSEPFDLLDLDVPAAGLHGTIAIMGRAAPTAEARHTVSVKRMLVTRAAEGLAPDWAYFVRVIADAEHLHLTASRESLVDDDLLETVRETIGGQVRDWIERLGRAAPTRLDAFVAAHAIGLCSVAVEDPEMLGLVARHVPLTTTAGEKTLAELVALAGRGTRVRWTRTVDQFRALADVAAAQGIVLINAGHAYEAEIIAALALHPEALDNAAGIGELALVDPDEILDALTPATPAEEAEAIDLLRLAGSALTEGDVEVVLRRFDPATTPALYLPDPDLAGRRAQASSAAGAAASRAAAVGAWSQVLGVTDPFAAAPRPRLVLNRASALVAQLVAVTGTSCPANRADPVGRATPAGPRPDEATITRVLRGLYVQCLLTGHHSLTAKERAWAAQTLSALLTSALTPSAPALEDDSAAPTSRQEGAPS
;
A
#
# COMPACT_ATOMS: atom_id res chain seq x y z
N MET A 1 -55.97 -8.05 -24.60
CA MET A 1 -54.60 -8.14 -24.10
C MET A 1 -54.62 -7.74 -22.64
N SER A 2 -54.16 -8.58 -21.71
CA SER A 2 -54.06 -8.23 -20.30
C SER A 2 -52.70 -7.54 -20.06
N ALA A 3 -52.68 -6.36 -19.44
CA ALA A 3 -51.47 -5.69 -19.00
C ALA A 3 -50.96 -6.34 -17.68
N PHE A 4 -49.65 -6.37 -17.48
CA PHE A 4 -49.10 -6.77 -16.21
C PHE A 4 -49.56 -5.80 -15.11
N GLN A 5 -49.99 -6.32 -13.97
CA GLN A 5 -50.26 -5.50 -12.79
C GLN A 5 -48.96 -5.33 -12.00
N VAL A 6 -48.65 -4.09 -11.61
CA VAL A 6 -47.44 -3.75 -10.85
C VAL A 6 -47.83 -3.60 -9.38
N ASP A 7 -47.24 -4.42 -8.52
CA ASP A 7 -47.29 -4.25 -7.05
C ASP A 7 -46.28 -3.18 -6.63
N LEU A 8 -46.76 -1.94 -6.36
CA LEU A 8 -45.92 -0.82 -5.96
C LEU A 8 -45.18 -1.10 -4.67
N ARG A 9 -45.81 -1.76 -3.71
CA ARG A 9 -45.17 -2.12 -2.43
C ARG A 9 -44.01 -3.09 -2.63
N GLY A 10 -44.22 -4.12 -3.43
CA GLY A 10 -43.17 -5.07 -3.81
C GLY A 10 -42.03 -4.39 -4.57
N MET A 11 -42.36 -3.38 -5.39
CA MET A 11 -41.35 -2.61 -6.12
C MET A 11 -40.55 -1.68 -5.21
N VAL A 12 -41.17 -0.98 -4.25
CA VAL A 12 -40.49 -0.19 -3.23
C VAL A 12 -39.56 -1.05 -2.38
N ASP A 13 -40.03 -2.23 -1.96
CA ASP A 13 -39.19 -3.22 -1.24
C ASP A 13 -38.00 -3.70 -2.08
N LEU A 14 -38.20 -3.91 -3.36
CA LEU A 14 -37.13 -4.30 -4.29
C LEU A 14 -36.10 -3.18 -4.49
N LEU A 15 -36.55 -1.94 -4.65
CA LEU A 15 -35.69 -0.76 -4.78
C LEU A 15 -34.88 -0.53 -3.50
N SER A 16 -35.53 -0.62 -2.33
CA SER A 16 -34.89 -0.38 -1.04
C SER A 16 -33.84 -1.43 -0.69
N ARG A 17 -34.03 -2.69 -1.13
CA ARG A 17 -33.13 -3.81 -0.78
C ARG A 17 -32.04 -4.09 -1.81
N ASN A 18 -32.26 -3.76 -3.09
CA ASN A 18 -31.39 -4.22 -4.17
C ASN A 18 -30.82 -3.10 -5.05
N LEU A 19 -31.46 -1.93 -5.07
CA LEU A 19 -31.02 -0.83 -5.94
C LEU A 19 -30.21 0.23 -5.19
N TYR A 20 -30.59 0.55 -3.95
CA TYR A 20 -29.98 1.62 -3.16
C TYR A 20 -29.31 1.07 -1.91
N SER A 21 -28.18 1.68 -1.50
CA SER A 21 -27.45 1.30 -0.28
C SER A 21 -28.20 1.62 1.02
N GLY A 22 -29.24 2.45 0.95
CA GLY A 22 -30.08 2.82 2.10
C GLY A 22 -31.00 4.02 1.87
N PRO A 23 -31.82 4.37 2.87
CA PRO A 23 -32.82 5.44 2.75
C PRO A 23 -32.25 6.83 2.46
N ARG A 24 -30.98 7.10 2.81
CA ARG A 24 -30.30 8.41 2.60
C ARG A 24 -30.46 8.97 1.17
N VAL A 25 -30.67 8.10 0.21
CA VAL A 25 -30.81 8.44 -1.20
C VAL A 25 -31.98 9.37 -1.49
N TYR A 26 -33.02 9.40 -0.63
CA TYR A 26 -34.19 10.27 -0.85
C TYR A 26 -33.81 11.76 -0.93
N VAL A 27 -32.87 12.23 -0.10
CA VAL A 27 -32.41 13.63 -0.15
C VAL A 27 -31.70 13.90 -1.47
N ARG A 28 -30.83 12.98 -1.92
CA ARG A 28 -30.16 13.09 -3.21
C ARG A 28 -31.16 13.22 -4.36
N GLU A 29 -32.17 12.36 -4.39
CA GLU A 29 -33.18 12.38 -5.45
C GLU A 29 -34.08 13.64 -5.41
N LEU A 30 -34.42 14.15 -4.20
CA LEU A 30 -35.13 15.42 -4.06
C LEU A 30 -34.32 16.59 -4.60
N LEU A 31 -33.05 16.71 -4.21
CA LEU A 31 -32.15 17.77 -4.67
C LEU A 31 -31.92 17.67 -6.19
N GLN A 32 -31.73 16.48 -6.69
CA GLN A 32 -31.55 16.21 -8.12
C GLN A 32 -32.75 16.65 -8.96
N ASN A 33 -33.96 16.27 -8.52
CA ASN A 33 -35.18 16.68 -9.20
C ASN A 33 -35.37 18.20 -9.17
N ALA A 34 -35.05 18.85 -8.04
CA ALA A 34 -35.11 20.30 -7.91
C ALA A 34 -34.11 21.01 -8.85
N VAL A 35 -32.86 20.55 -8.90
CA VAL A 35 -31.84 21.13 -9.80
C VAL A 35 -32.24 20.98 -11.28
N ASP A 36 -32.71 19.80 -11.67
CA ASP A 36 -33.17 19.54 -13.03
C ASP A 36 -34.39 20.41 -13.40
N ALA A 37 -35.35 20.58 -12.48
CA ALA A 37 -36.51 21.45 -12.69
C ALA A 37 -36.09 22.94 -12.83
N ILE A 38 -35.14 23.39 -12.02
CA ILE A 38 -34.56 24.74 -12.10
C ILE A 38 -33.82 24.93 -13.43
N ALA A 39 -33.01 23.95 -13.86
CA ALA A 39 -32.31 23.99 -15.14
C ALA A 39 -33.32 24.06 -16.31
N ALA A 40 -34.41 23.29 -16.26
CA ALA A 40 -35.48 23.36 -17.27
C ALA A 40 -36.18 24.72 -17.28
N ARG A 41 -36.41 25.36 -16.13
CA ARG A 41 -36.98 26.72 -16.08
C ARG A 41 -36.04 27.76 -16.65
N ARG A 42 -34.73 27.68 -16.35
CA ARG A 42 -33.73 28.60 -16.88
C ARG A 42 -33.64 28.59 -18.40
N ALA A 43 -33.93 27.49 -19.04
CA ALA A 43 -33.99 27.41 -20.51
C ALA A 43 -35.15 28.26 -21.08
N ILE A 44 -36.17 28.54 -20.30
CA ILE A 44 -37.36 29.36 -20.69
C ILE A 44 -37.23 30.77 -20.14
N GLU A 45 -36.77 30.91 -18.90
CA GLU A 45 -36.65 32.15 -18.13
C GLU A 45 -35.23 32.21 -17.51
N PRO A 46 -34.23 32.79 -18.20
CA PRO A 46 -32.83 32.77 -17.79
C PRO A 46 -32.56 33.38 -16.40
N ASP A 47 -33.33 34.39 -16.01
CA ASP A 47 -33.20 35.14 -14.76
C ASP A 47 -34.08 34.58 -13.63
N CYS A 48 -34.65 33.39 -13.77
CA CYS A 48 -35.48 32.77 -12.73
C CYS A 48 -34.70 32.54 -11.44
N PRO A 49 -35.35 32.56 -10.26
CA PRO A 49 -34.74 32.21 -9.00
C PRO A 49 -34.21 30.75 -9.05
N GLN A 50 -33.03 30.52 -8.48
CA GLN A 50 -32.38 29.20 -8.45
C GLN A 50 -32.27 28.76 -6.98
N ARG A 51 -33.39 28.44 -6.36
CA ARG A 51 -33.47 28.15 -4.92
C ARG A 51 -34.20 26.85 -4.67
N VAL A 52 -33.68 26.11 -3.68
CA VAL A 52 -34.35 24.97 -3.03
C VAL A 52 -34.52 25.32 -1.56
N THR A 53 -35.72 25.18 -1.04
CA THR A 53 -36.01 25.42 0.39
C THR A 53 -36.49 24.10 0.99
N ILE A 54 -35.84 23.64 2.06
CA ILE A 54 -36.23 22.45 2.83
C ILE A 54 -36.73 22.91 4.19
N GLU A 55 -38.01 22.71 4.44
CA GLU A 55 -38.66 23.04 5.72
C GLU A 55 -38.86 21.79 6.53
N LEU A 56 -38.32 21.78 7.76
CA LEU A 56 -38.38 20.67 8.70
C LEU A 56 -39.29 21.07 9.85
N GLY A 57 -40.26 20.21 10.19
CA GLY A 57 -41.23 20.47 11.22
C GLY A 57 -41.78 19.21 11.86
N ARG A 58 -42.88 19.39 12.59
CA ARG A 58 -43.63 18.28 13.17
C ARG A 58 -45.13 18.46 12.92
N ALA A 59 -45.82 17.38 12.56
CA ALA A 59 -47.26 17.33 12.47
C ALA A 59 -47.76 16.06 13.17
N ASP A 60 -48.72 16.19 14.10
CA ASP A 60 -49.27 15.08 14.88
C ASP A 60 -48.20 14.19 15.55
N GLY A 61 -47.11 14.79 16.02
CA GLY A 61 -45.98 14.10 16.67
C GLY A 61 -44.98 13.44 15.75
N ALA A 62 -45.24 13.32 14.42
CA ALA A 62 -44.33 12.81 13.44
C ALA A 62 -43.47 13.93 12.83
N ALA A 63 -42.19 13.67 12.52
CA ALA A 63 -41.36 14.60 11.78
C ALA A 63 -41.88 14.77 10.34
N THR A 64 -41.77 15.99 9.82
CA THR A 64 -42.16 16.32 8.43
C THR A 64 -41.04 17.05 7.73
N LEU A 65 -40.95 16.85 6.42
CA LEU A 65 -40.05 17.55 5.53
C LEU A 65 -40.85 18.05 4.32
N THR A 66 -40.65 19.34 3.98
CA THR A 66 -41.16 19.89 2.71
C THR A 66 -39.98 20.43 1.92
N CYS A 67 -39.72 19.88 0.75
CA CYS A 67 -38.70 20.34 -0.19
C CYS A 67 -39.38 21.13 -1.31
N THR A 68 -39.10 22.43 -1.42
CA THR A 68 -39.67 23.33 -2.42
C THR A 68 -38.58 23.84 -3.37
N ASP A 69 -38.80 23.69 -4.66
CA ASP A 69 -37.93 24.24 -5.70
C ASP A 69 -38.60 25.41 -6.43
N THR A 70 -37.77 26.24 -7.07
CA THR A 70 -38.22 27.31 -7.95
C THR A 70 -38.09 26.93 -9.43
N GLY A 71 -38.30 25.64 -9.74
CA GLY A 71 -38.15 25.09 -11.08
C GLY A 71 -39.32 25.37 -12.03
N VAL A 72 -39.34 24.64 -13.12
CA VAL A 72 -40.37 24.78 -14.16
C VAL A 72 -41.75 24.38 -13.68
N GLY A 73 -41.87 23.54 -12.65
CA GLY A 73 -43.11 22.95 -12.17
C GLY A 73 -43.76 22.00 -13.20
N LEU A 74 -44.92 21.46 -12.82
CA LEU A 74 -45.67 20.50 -13.63
C LEU A 74 -47.12 20.99 -13.83
N THR A 75 -47.69 20.74 -15.00
CA THR A 75 -49.12 20.89 -15.29
C THR A 75 -49.90 19.66 -14.77
N ALA A 76 -51.25 19.73 -14.73
CA ALA A 76 -52.07 18.61 -14.32
C ALA A 76 -51.89 17.35 -15.20
N ASP A 77 -51.78 17.56 -16.52
CA ASP A 77 -51.55 16.47 -17.48
C ASP A 77 -50.14 15.84 -17.30
N GLU A 78 -49.10 16.67 -17.08
CA GLU A 78 -47.76 16.19 -16.80
C GLU A 78 -47.66 15.45 -15.45
N VAL A 79 -48.42 15.88 -14.44
CA VAL A 79 -48.49 15.18 -13.14
C VAL A 79 -49.12 13.79 -13.29
N ASP A 80 -50.21 13.70 -14.04
CA ASP A 80 -50.86 12.39 -14.28
C ASP A 80 -50.00 11.47 -15.14
N GLU A 81 -49.32 11.98 -16.14
CA GLU A 81 -48.45 11.18 -17.01
C GLU A 81 -47.16 10.74 -16.33
N LEU A 82 -46.48 11.68 -15.66
CA LEU A 82 -45.12 11.47 -15.14
C LEU A 82 -45.05 10.87 -13.72
N LEU A 83 -46.00 11.25 -12.81
CA LEU A 83 -45.97 10.78 -11.43
C LEU A 83 -46.83 9.55 -11.23
N SER A 84 -47.80 9.26 -12.13
CA SER A 84 -48.68 8.12 -12.04
C SER A 84 -48.19 6.90 -12.82
N THR A 85 -47.14 7.09 -13.65
CA THR A 85 -46.51 6.02 -14.43
C THR A 85 -45.10 5.77 -13.98
N ILE A 86 -44.83 4.59 -13.39
CA ILE A 86 -43.50 4.20 -12.94
C ILE A 86 -42.58 4.06 -14.16
N GLY A 87 -41.43 4.76 -14.14
CA GLY A 87 -40.47 4.77 -15.24
C GLY A 87 -40.73 5.81 -16.32
N ALA A 88 -41.82 6.60 -16.23
CA ALA A 88 -42.01 7.76 -17.09
C ALA A 88 -41.11 8.90 -16.62
N SER A 89 -40.50 9.62 -17.57
CA SER A 89 -39.64 10.77 -17.28
C SER A 89 -39.71 11.76 -18.42
N SER A 90 -39.99 13.03 -18.13
CA SER A 90 -39.90 14.14 -19.07
C SER A 90 -38.47 14.41 -19.60
N LYS A 91 -37.50 13.74 -19.02
CA LYS A 91 -36.06 13.88 -19.31
C LYS A 91 -35.57 12.95 -20.43
N ARG A 92 -36.48 12.18 -21.06
CA ARG A 92 -36.19 11.34 -22.21
C ARG A 92 -36.49 12.09 -23.52
N ASP A 93 -35.72 11.78 -24.56
CA ASP A 93 -35.96 12.29 -25.91
C ASP A 93 -37.15 11.55 -26.60
N GLU A 94 -37.49 11.95 -27.85
CA GLU A 94 -38.54 11.33 -28.65
C GLU A 94 -38.29 9.84 -28.95
N LEU A 95 -37.03 9.37 -28.84
CA LEU A 95 -36.62 7.97 -29.00
C LEU A 95 -36.62 7.19 -27.66
N GLY A 96 -37.00 7.83 -26.53
CA GLY A 96 -37.00 7.24 -25.22
C GLY A 96 -35.61 7.14 -24.56
N LEU A 97 -34.59 7.79 -25.15
CA LEU A 97 -33.24 7.89 -24.59
C LEU A 97 -33.17 9.03 -23.58
N ALA A 98 -32.32 8.88 -22.57
CA ALA A 98 -32.10 9.92 -21.57
C ALA A 98 -31.45 11.16 -22.22
N ARG A 99 -31.97 12.35 -21.91
CA ARG A 99 -31.33 13.61 -22.33
C ARG A 99 -30.08 13.83 -21.46
N GLY A 100 -28.94 13.98 -22.13
CA GLY A 100 -27.63 14.13 -21.46
C GLY A 100 -27.53 15.31 -20.49
N ASP A 101 -28.41 16.33 -20.65
CA ASP A 101 -28.35 17.57 -19.87
C ASP A 101 -28.94 17.45 -18.44
N TYR A 102 -29.70 16.38 -18.15
CA TYR A 102 -30.36 16.21 -16.85
C TYR A 102 -29.68 15.15 -15.97
N LEU A 103 -29.70 15.37 -14.65
CA LEU A 103 -29.21 14.41 -13.66
C LEU A 103 -30.11 13.19 -13.52
N GLY A 104 -31.44 13.39 -13.55
CA GLY A 104 -32.44 12.32 -13.38
C GLY A 104 -32.86 11.67 -14.70
N GLN A 105 -32.54 10.40 -14.90
CA GLN A 105 -32.76 9.73 -16.20
C GLN A 105 -33.83 8.61 -16.17
N PHE A 106 -34.14 8.03 -15.00
CA PHE A 106 -34.89 6.77 -14.92
C PHE A 106 -36.35 6.88 -14.50
N GLY A 107 -36.83 8.03 -14.02
CA GLY A 107 -38.22 8.24 -13.59
C GLY A 107 -38.66 7.46 -12.36
N ILE A 108 -37.71 6.94 -11.56
CA ILE A 108 -37.97 6.17 -10.35
C ILE A 108 -37.47 6.85 -9.08
N GLY A 109 -36.75 7.97 -9.19
CA GLY A 109 -36.10 8.64 -8.05
C GLY A 109 -37.06 9.06 -6.95
N LEU A 110 -38.25 9.58 -7.30
CA LEU A 110 -39.26 10.01 -6.33
C LEU A 110 -39.76 8.84 -5.46
N LEU A 111 -39.72 7.58 -5.99
CA LEU A 111 -40.15 6.40 -5.23
C LEU A 111 -39.23 6.13 -4.03
N SER A 112 -37.97 6.62 -4.04
CA SER A 112 -37.08 6.52 -2.89
C SER A 112 -37.62 7.19 -1.64
N CYS A 113 -38.49 8.21 -1.79
CA CYS A 113 -39.17 8.88 -0.68
C CYS A 113 -40.10 7.94 0.09
N PHE A 114 -40.61 6.86 -0.52
CA PHE A 114 -41.40 5.87 0.20
C PHE A 114 -40.60 5.01 1.18
N MET A 115 -39.26 5.08 1.11
CA MET A 115 -38.40 4.43 2.12
C MET A 115 -38.44 5.16 3.47
N VAL A 116 -38.83 6.45 3.48
CA VAL A 116 -38.86 7.30 4.68
C VAL A 116 -40.26 7.84 5.01
N SER A 117 -41.21 7.75 4.09
CA SER A 117 -42.58 8.29 4.22
C SER A 117 -43.62 7.33 3.66
N PRO A 118 -44.77 7.10 4.34
CA PRO A 118 -45.84 6.27 3.82
C PRO A 118 -46.67 6.95 2.70
N GLU A 119 -46.53 8.29 2.58
CA GLU A 119 -47.24 9.10 1.63
C GLU A 119 -46.31 10.21 1.10
N ILE A 120 -46.38 10.48 -0.20
CA ILE A 120 -45.68 11.60 -0.86
C ILE A 120 -46.76 12.55 -1.37
N VAL A 121 -46.65 13.83 -1.01
CA VAL A 121 -47.53 14.88 -1.53
C VAL A 121 -46.71 15.84 -2.39
N VAL A 122 -47.05 15.96 -3.66
CA VAL A 122 -46.42 16.91 -4.62
C VAL A 122 -47.42 17.99 -4.95
N THR A 123 -47.11 19.24 -4.64
CA THR A 123 -47.92 20.40 -5.04
C THR A 123 -47.10 21.24 -6.01
N SER A 124 -47.63 21.49 -7.22
CA SER A 124 -46.84 22.12 -8.29
C SER A 124 -47.66 23.18 -9.05
N ARG A 125 -46.92 24.19 -9.56
CA ARG A 125 -47.43 25.21 -10.49
C ARG A 125 -46.44 25.32 -11.66
N SER A 126 -46.93 25.14 -12.88
CA SER A 126 -46.10 25.21 -14.08
C SER A 126 -45.76 26.65 -14.49
N ALA A 127 -44.50 26.88 -14.89
CA ALA A 127 -44.07 28.11 -15.55
C ALA A 127 -44.52 28.22 -17.01
N ARG A 128 -44.98 27.13 -17.63
CA ARG A 128 -45.33 27.07 -19.06
C ARG A 128 -46.71 27.63 -19.43
N GLY A 129 -47.45 28.21 -18.45
CA GLY A 129 -48.81 28.71 -18.69
C GLY A 129 -49.83 27.60 -18.93
N GLY A 130 -51.04 27.72 -18.41
CA GLY A 130 -52.14 26.77 -18.62
C GLY A 130 -52.85 27.03 -19.92
N GLY A 131 -52.27 26.64 -21.07
CA GLY A 131 -52.94 26.87 -22.35
C GLY A 131 -52.97 25.62 -23.23
N SER A 132 -54.13 24.91 -23.34
CA SER A 132 -54.50 24.30 -24.59
C SER A 132 -54.52 25.41 -25.69
N ALA A 133 -54.08 25.09 -26.90
CA ALA A 133 -53.92 26.03 -28.04
C ALA A 133 -55.14 26.88 -28.41
N GLU A 134 -56.26 26.78 -27.70
CA GLU A 134 -57.52 27.52 -27.92
C GLU A 134 -57.71 28.74 -27.02
N SER A 135 -56.80 29.02 -26.01
CA SER A 135 -56.93 30.13 -25.04
C SER A 135 -55.82 31.17 -25.15
N ALA A 136 -55.23 31.38 -26.31
CA ALA A 136 -54.17 32.37 -26.57
C ALA A 136 -54.69 33.83 -26.53
N GLY A 137 -55.38 34.23 -25.48
CA GLY A 137 -56.04 35.54 -25.40
C GLY A 137 -55.78 36.40 -24.18
N SER A 138 -55.11 35.92 -23.11
CA SER A 138 -54.71 36.73 -21.99
C SER A 138 -53.36 36.32 -21.43
N ALA A 139 -52.38 37.18 -21.58
CA ALA A 139 -51.00 37.01 -21.13
C ALA A 139 -50.81 37.04 -19.59
N ASP A 140 -51.86 36.93 -18.80
CA ASP A 140 -51.84 37.16 -17.36
C ASP A 140 -52.47 36.02 -16.52
N SER A 141 -52.73 34.84 -17.09
CA SER A 141 -53.28 33.72 -16.34
C SER A 141 -52.19 32.70 -16.01
N ALA A 142 -51.65 32.80 -14.77
CA ALA A 142 -50.77 31.78 -14.23
C ALA A 142 -51.46 30.41 -14.31
N ALA A 143 -50.68 29.34 -14.62
CA ALA A 143 -51.23 28.00 -14.66
C ALA A 143 -51.83 27.60 -13.30
N PRO A 144 -53.01 26.90 -13.28
CA PRO A 144 -53.61 26.45 -12.02
C PRO A 144 -52.64 25.49 -11.30
N ALA A 145 -52.57 25.63 -9.98
CA ALA A 145 -51.76 24.70 -9.18
C ALA A 145 -52.45 23.34 -9.11
N VAL A 146 -51.64 22.28 -9.03
CA VAL A 146 -52.11 20.88 -8.94
C VAL A 146 -51.45 20.19 -7.76
N ARG A 147 -52.20 19.30 -7.13
CA ARG A 147 -51.67 18.44 -6.07
C ARG A 147 -51.83 16.97 -6.47
N TRP A 148 -50.71 16.26 -6.43
CA TRP A 148 -50.63 14.82 -6.50
C TRP A 148 -50.34 14.25 -5.12
N ARG A 149 -51.00 13.15 -4.77
CA ARG A 149 -50.78 12.45 -3.51
C ARG A 149 -50.68 10.97 -3.82
N GLY A 150 -49.50 10.38 -3.58
CA GLY A 150 -49.23 8.96 -3.77
C GLY A 150 -48.98 8.27 -2.44
N ARG A 151 -49.37 6.99 -2.36
CA ARG A 151 -49.24 6.15 -1.17
C ARG A 151 -48.50 4.84 -1.48
N THR A 152 -47.94 4.23 -0.44
CA THR A 152 -47.21 2.97 -0.54
C THR A 152 -48.10 1.79 -0.99
N ASP A 153 -49.44 1.88 -0.89
CA ASP A 153 -50.38 0.87 -1.37
C ASP A 153 -50.65 0.93 -2.89
N GLY A 154 -49.97 1.89 -3.58
CA GLY A 154 -50.12 2.09 -5.03
C GLY A 154 -51.29 2.97 -5.44
N THR A 155 -52.05 3.51 -4.49
CA THR A 155 -53.14 4.46 -4.77
C THR A 155 -52.58 5.88 -4.89
N TYR A 156 -53.16 6.66 -5.81
CA TYR A 156 -52.88 8.06 -5.92
C TYR A 156 -54.12 8.89 -6.22
N SER A 157 -54.07 10.21 -5.94
CA SER A 157 -55.09 11.19 -6.36
C SER A 157 -54.41 12.41 -6.98
N VAL A 158 -55.11 13.02 -7.94
CA VAL A 158 -54.72 14.31 -8.56
C VAL A 158 -55.85 15.30 -8.37
N GLU A 159 -55.57 16.43 -7.77
CA GLU A 159 -56.56 17.45 -7.42
C GLU A 159 -56.10 18.84 -7.83
N PRO A 160 -56.95 19.68 -8.40
CA PRO A 160 -56.62 21.11 -8.60
C PRO A 160 -56.52 21.79 -7.22
N VAL A 161 -55.52 22.68 -7.08
CA VAL A 161 -55.35 23.48 -5.86
C VAL A 161 -55.84 24.90 -6.13
N PRO A 162 -56.93 25.35 -5.45
CA PRO A 162 -57.39 26.73 -5.63
C PRO A 162 -56.34 27.75 -5.15
N ASP A 163 -56.19 28.87 -5.87
CA ASP A 163 -55.26 29.93 -5.51
C ASP A 163 -55.51 30.53 -4.13
N SER A 164 -56.70 30.35 -3.57
CA SER A 164 -57.08 30.75 -2.23
C SER A 164 -56.61 29.78 -1.13
N ALA A 165 -56.10 28.61 -1.48
CA ALA A 165 -55.61 27.66 -0.49
C ALA A 165 -54.30 28.18 0.13
N ALA A 166 -54.16 27.96 1.44
CA ALA A 166 -53.01 28.48 2.21
C ALA A 166 -51.67 27.88 1.75
N ASP A 167 -51.71 26.69 1.16
CA ASP A 167 -50.57 25.93 0.67
C ASP A 167 -50.45 25.94 -0.87
N ALA A 168 -51.22 26.80 -1.55
CA ALA A 168 -51.09 26.99 -3.00
C ALA A 168 -49.76 27.67 -3.34
N PRO A 169 -48.92 27.07 -4.22
CA PRO A 169 -47.69 27.72 -4.67
C PRO A 169 -48.06 29.02 -5.42
N ARG A 170 -47.45 30.11 -5.03
CA ARG A 170 -47.69 31.45 -5.66
C ARG A 170 -46.82 31.64 -6.90
N GLU A 171 -45.65 30.99 -6.92
CA GLU A 171 -44.66 31.05 -7.97
C GLU A 171 -44.55 29.67 -8.66
N PRO A 172 -44.04 29.61 -9.88
CA PRO A 172 -43.72 28.35 -10.56
C PRO A 172 -42.71 27.56 -9.77
N GLY A 173 -42.88 26.21 -9.73
CA GLY A 173 -42.05 25.27 -9.02
C GLY A 173 -42.85 24.08 -8.48
N ALA A 174 -42.21 23.26 -7.66
CA ALA A 174 -42.85 22.14 -7.00
C ALA A 174 -42.46 22.10 -5.49
N ALA A 175 -43.39 21.64 -4.67
CA ALA A 175 -43.19 21.36 -3.25
C ALA A 175 -43.49 19.89 -2.98
N ILE A 176 -42.53 19.15 -2.46
CA ILE A 176 -42.63 17.73 -2.12
C ILE A 176 -42.67 17.61 -0.60
N ALA A 177 -43.80 17.17 -0.04
CA ALA A 177 -43.98 16.98 1.39
C ALA A 177 -43.96 15.50 1.78
N LEU A 178 -43.19 15.20 2.81
CA LEU A 178 -42.97 13.86 3.39
C LEU A 178 -43.32 13.87 4.87
N ARG A 179 -43.76 12.74 5.39
CA ARG A 179 -44.02 12.51 6.81
C ARG A 179 -43.28 11.25 7.26
N ALA A 180 -42.55 11.33 8.37
CA ALA A 180 -41.73 10.22 8.84
C ALA A 180 -42.53 8.96 9.12
N LEU A 181 -41.96 7.80 8.77
CA LEU A 181 -42.40 6.50 9.25
C LEU A 181 -42.24 6.40 10.77
N PRO A 182 -43.08 5.67 11.47
CA PRO A 182 -42.95 5.48 12.92
C PRO A 182 -41.57 4.89 13.28
N SER A 183 -40.92 5.47 14.29
CA SER A 183 -39.61 5.03 14.81
C SER A 183 -38.41 5.20 13.86
N GLU A 184 -38.53 6.08 12.87
CA GLU A 184 -37.48 6.37 11.91
C GLU A 184 -37.03 7.83 12.08
N ASP A 185 -35.68 8.05 12.11
CA ASP A 185 -35.05 9.36 12.30
C ASP A 185 -34.53 10.00 11.00
N TRP A 186 -34.93 9.45 9.85
CA TRP A 186 -34.46 9.94 8.54
C TRP A 186 -34.89 11.36 8.21
N LEU A 187 -36.00 11.84 8.79
CA LEU A 187 -36.46 13.23 8.67
C LEU A 187 -36.08 14.11 9.89
N ALA A 188 -35.19 13.60 10.78
CA ALA A 188 -34.70 14.40 11.88
C ALA A 188 -33.82 15.56 11.36
N PRO A 189 -33.89 16.78 11.96
CA PRO A 189 -33.18 17.97 11.47
C PRO A 189 -31.68 17.76 11.28
N GLU A 190 -31.00 17.09 12.21
CA GLU A 190 -29.57 16.80 12.13
C GLU A 190 -29.24 15.89 10.95
N THR A 191 -30.03 14.82 10.76
CA THR A 191 -29.86 13.87 9.65
C THR A 191 -30.05 14.56 8.31
N VAL A 192 -31.12 15.35 8.16
CA VAL A 192 -31.39 16.06 6.90
C VAL A 192 -30.31 17.08 6.59
N ARG A 193 -29.87 17.88 7.58
CA ARG A 193 -28.77 18.86 7.37
C ARG A 193 -27.49 18.16 6.92
N ALA A 194 -27.12 17.06 7.56
CA ALA A 194 -25.93 16.29 7.16
C ALA A 194 -26.04 15.75 5.74
N LEU A 195 -27.21 15.21 5.34
CA LEU A 195 -27.44 14.71 3.99
C LEU A 195 -27.48 15.83 2.95
N VAL A 196 -28.03 17.00 3.29
CA VAL A 196 -28.03 18.17 2.39
C VAL A 196 -26.62 18.72 2.21
N GLU A 197 -25.81 18.77 3.27
CA GLU A 197 -24.39 19.12 3.15
C GLU A 197 -23.66 18.12 2.26
N GLU A 198 -23.87 16.82 2.50
CA GLU A 198 -23.19 15.75 1.76
C GLU A 198 -23.52 15.81 0.25
N PHE A 199 -24.79 15.93 -0.13
CA PHE A 199 -25.21 15.86 -1.53
C PHE A 199 -25.35 17.23 -2.19
N GLY A 200 -25.59 18.28 -1.41
CA GLY A 200 -25.92 19.61 -1.91
C GLY A 200 -24.75 20.57 -2.03
N HIS A 201 -23.62 20.29 -1.37
CA HIS A 201 -22.50 21.24 -1.24
C HIS A 201 -22.06 21.87 -2.55
N LEU A 202 -21.84 21.09 -3.60
CA LEU A 202 -21.36 21.58 -4.90
C LEU A 202 -22.48 22.01 -5.86
N LEU A 203 -23.77 21.76 -5.55
CA LEU A 203 -24.86 22.06 -6.45
C LEU A 203 -24.94 23.54 -6.81
N PRO A 204 -25.26 23.88 -8.08
CA PRO A 204 -25.23 25.26 -8.58
C PRO A 204 -26.47 26.08 -8.21
N VAL A 205 -27.13 25.74 -7.10
CA VAL A 205 -28.35 26.38 -6.59
C VAL A 205 -28.20 26.77 -5.14
N ASP A 206 -28.98 27.75 -4.66
CA ASP A 206 -29.04 28.09 -3.25
C ASP A 206 -29.96 27.10 -2.55
N ILE A 207 -29.46 26.41 -1.51
CA ILE A 207 -30.24 25.47 -0.71
C ILE A 207 -30.37 26.04 0.70
N GLU A 208 -31.61 26.25 1.14
CA GLU A 208 -31.93 26.76 2.46
C GLU A 208 -32.67 25.68 3.26
N VAL A 209 -32.11 25.28 4.42
CA VAL A 209 -32.76 24.32 5.33
C VAL A 209 -33.25 25.09 6.58
N ARG A 210 -34.55 25.08 6.78
CA ARG A 210 -35.24 25.72 7.90
C ARG A 210 -35.81 24.66 8.83
N SER A 211 -35.60 24.82 10.12
CA SER A 211 -36.17 23.91 11.13
C SER A 211 -37.18 24.68 12.01
N ASP A 212 -38.09 23.95 12.62
CA ASP A 212 -39.12 24.47 13.51
C ASP A 212 -38.58 25.18 14.78
N ASP A 213 -37.34 24.87 15.16
CA ASP A 213 -36.59 25.57 16.22
C ASP A 213 -36.09 26.97 15.82
N GLY A 214 -36.35 27.39 14.59
CA GLY A 214 -35.90 28.65 13.99
C GLY A 214 -34.49 28.62 13.44
N ALA A 215 -33.79 27.49 13.48
CA ALA A 215 -32.47 27.36 12.88
C ALA A 215 -32.57 27.35 11.33
N VAL A 216 -31.70 28.12 10.69
CA VAL A 216 -31.58 28.19 9.23
C VAL A 216 -30.15 27.93 8.85
N THR A 217 -29.93 27.00 7.91
CA THR A 217 -28.61 26.72 7.30
C THR A 217 -28.67 26.90 5.80
N TYR A 218 -27.55 27.34 5.23
CA TYR A 218 -27.41 27.59 3.79
C TYR A 218 -26.36 26.66 3.22
N HIS A 219 -26.69 26.03 2.09
CA HIS A 219 -25.85 25.07 1.39
C HIS A 219 -25.92 25.37 -0.12
N GLY A 220 -25.15 24.63 -0.91
CA GLY A 220 -25.06 24.81 -2.34
C GLY A 220 -24.02 25.85 -2.75
N ARG A 221 -23.77 25.97 -4.07
CA ARG A 221 -22.78 26.88 -4.69
C ARG A 221 -21.37 26.73 -4.10
N GLY A 222 -21.06 25.60 -3.48
CA GLY A 222 -19.74 25.28 -2.98
C GLY A 222 -18.74 25.15 -4.12
N ARG A 223 -17.47 25.29 -3.79
CA ARG A 223 -16.36 25.13 -4.75
C ARG A 223 -15.65 23.83 -4.47
N GLY A 224 -15.27 23.14 -5.55
CA GLY A 224 -14.33 22.05 -5.46
C GLY A 224 -12.89 22.56 -5.30
N PRO A 225 -11.95 21.72 -4.81
CA PRO A 225 -10.55 22.12 -4.63
C PRO A 225 -9.90 22.63 -5.91
N TRP A 226 -10.34 22.16 -7.10
CA TRP A 226 -9.88 22.64 -8.42
C TRP A 226 -10.32 24.07 -8.77
N GLU A 227 -11.28 24.64 -8.05
CA GLU A 227 -11.79 26.01 -8.22
C GLU A 227 -11.22 26.98 -7.19
N MET A 228 -10.33 26.51 -6.32
CA MET A 228 -9.78 27.28 -5.20
C MET A 228 -8.31 27.67 -5.42
N PRO A 229 -7.82 28.75 -4.80
CA PRO A 229 -6.39 28.98 -4.70
C PRO A 229 -5.71 27.81 -3.98
N ARG A 230 -4.49 27.44 -4.40
CA ARG A 230 -3.77 26.24 -3.93
C ARG A 230 -3.74 26.09 -2.41
N SER A 231 -3.50 27.18 -1.66
CA SER A 231 -3.47 27.12 -0.18
C SER A 231 -4.82 26.71 0.42
N GLN A 232 -5.92 27.18 -0.15
CA GLN A 232 -7.27 26.79 0.27
C GLN A 232 -7.59 25.35 -0.16
N ALA A 233 -7.16 24.96 -1.36
CA ALA A 233 -7.32 23.59 -1.84
C ALA A 233 -6.56 22.57 -0.96
N VAL A 234 -5.34 22.89 -0.51
CA VAL A 234 -4.59 22.04 0.44
C VAL A 234 -5.35 21.89 1.75
N GLN A 235 -5.86 23.00 2.31
CA GLN A 235 -6.64 22.95 3.56
C GLN A 235 -7.91 22.12 3.37
N TRP A 236 -8.65 22.37 2.29
CA TRP A 236 -9.88 21.64 1.98
C TRP A 236 -9.61 20.12 1.84
N CYS A 237 -8.56 19.75 1.09
CA CYS A 237 -8.16 18.35 0.96
C CYS A 237 -7.70 17.75 2.29
N THR A 238 -7.03 18.51 3.15
CA THR A 238 -6.62 18.08 4.49
C THR A 238 -7.83 17.74 5.37
N ASP A 239 -8.85 18.60 5.34
CA ASP A 239 -10.08 18.41 6.11
C ASP A 239 -10.88 17.21 5.58
N GLU A 240 -10.98 17.05 4.26
CA GLU A 240 -11.72 15.94 3.63
C GLU A 240 -11.02 14.60 3.74
N LEU A 241 -9.68 14.55 3.58
CA LEU A 241 -8.88 13.32 3.56
C LEU A 241 -8.32 12.95 4.95
N GLY A 242 -8.45 13.85 5.95
CA GLY A 242 -7.94 13.64 7.30
C GLY A 242 -6.43 13.75 7.44
N SER A 243 -5.71 14.12 6.38
CA SER A 243 -4.26 14.33 6.39
C SER A 243 -3.83 15.27 5.27
N GLU A 244 -2.79 16.05 5.52
CA GLU A 244 -2.24 16.98 4.53
C GLU A 244 -1.64 16.20 3.34
N PRO A 245 -2.04 16.53 2.09
CA PRO A 245 -1.46 15.93 0.91
C PRO A 245 0.00 16.39 0.72
N PHE A 246 0.84 15.50 0.22
CA PHE A 246 2.23 15.79 -0.16
C PHE A 246 2.30 16.79 -1.32
N ASP A 247 1.37 16.65 -2.27
CA ASP A 247 1.20 17.56 -3.40
C ASP A 247 -0.23 17.52 -3.95
N LEU A 248 -0.61 18.51 -4.74
CA LEU A 248 -1.87 18.55 -5.47
C LEU A 248 -1.58 18.74 -6.97
N LEU A 249 -2.30 18.00 -7.82
CA LEU A 249 -2.26 18.16 -9.26
C LEU A 249 -3.65 18.55 -9.77
N ASP A 250 -3.70 19.45 -10.72
CA ASP A 250 -4.94 19.76 -11.42
C ASP A 250 -5.28 18.64 -12.41
N LEU A 251 -6.52 18.17 -12.36
CA LEU A 251 -7.02 17.11 -13.23
C LEU A 251 -8.04 17.69 -14.19
N ASP A 252 -7.79 17.50 -15.50
CA ASP A 252 -8.71 17.88 -16.55
C ASP A 252 -8.76 16.78 -17.62
N VAL A 253 -9.96 16.21 -17.83
CA VAL A 253 -10.21 15.17 -18.84
C VAL A 253 -11.39 15.62 -19.71
N PRO A 254 -11.14 16.38 -20.79
CA PRO A 254 -12.18 16.98 -21.60
C PRO A 254 -13.17 15.98 -22.20
N ALA A 255 -12.72 14.75 -22.53
CA ALA A 255 -13.58 13.70 -23.07
C ALA A 255 -14.71 13.31 -22.12
N ALA A 256 -14.45 13.33 -20.80
CA ALA A 256 -15.42 13.04 -19.75
C ALA A 256 -16.09 14.31 -19.20
N GLY A 257 -15.70 15.51 -19.66
CA GLY A 257 -16.07 16.77 -19.00
C GLY A 257 -15.66 16.77 -17.53
N LEU A 258 -14.50 16.15 -17.21
CA LEU A 258 -14.08 15.92 -15.84
C LEU A 258 -13.04 16.96 -15.43
N HIS A 259 -13.34 17.65 -14.35
CA HIS A 259 -12.45 18.60 -13.69
C HIS A 259 -12.25 18.16 -12.24
N GLY A 260 -11.01 18.26 -11.74
CA GLY A 260 -10.75 17.78 -10.39
C GLY A 260 -9.35 18.10 -9.87
N THR A 261 -9.04 17.48 -8.77
CA THR A 261 -7.74 17.54 -8.11
C THR A 261 -7.28 16.13 -7.75
N ILE A 262 -6.04 15.82 -8.11
CA ILE A 262 -5.34 14.62 -7.64
C ILE A 262 -4.52 15.02 -6.42
N ALA A 263 -4.87 14.53 -5.25
CA ALA A 263 -4.10 14.67 -4.05
C ALA A 263 -3.10 13.52 -3.92
N ILE A 264 -1.81 13.85 -3.94
CA ILE A 264 -0.72 12.90 -3.68
C ILE A 264 -0.53 12.79 -2.17
N MET A 265 -0.68 11.60 -1.62
CA MET A 265 -0.55 11.40 -0.18
C MET A 265 0.91 11.22 0.23
N GLY A 266 1.33 11.82 1.35
CA GLY A 266 2.69 11.73 1.86
C GLY A 266 2.97 10.49 2.72
N ARG A 267 1.97 9.67 2.97
CA ARG A 267 2.09 8.43 3.75
C ARG A 267 1.41 7.29 3.01
N ALA A 268 2.02 6.11 3.07
CA ALA A 268 1.37 4.90 2.61
C ALA A 268 0.15 4.62 3.49
N ALA A 269 -1.04 4.67 2.90
CA ALA A 269 -2.27 4.19 3.53
C ALA A 269 -2.54 2.76 3.04
N PRO A 270 -3.20 1.90 3.84
CA PRO A 270 -3.67 0.61 3.35
C PRO A 270 -4.49 0.79 2.06
N THR A 271 -4.29 -0.07 1.08
CA THR A 271 -4.99 -0.02 -0.22
C THR A 271 -6.52 -0.04 -0.08
N ALA A 272 -7.04 -0.67 0.99
CA ALA A 272 -8.47 -0.65 1.33
C ALA A 272 -9.04 0.74 1.67
N GLU A 273 -8.19 1.75 1.89
CA GLU A 273 -8.58 3.13 2.17
C GLU A 273 -8.44 4.06 0.96
N ALA A 274 -8.12 3.53 -0.23
CA ALA A 274 -8.05 4.33 -1.45
C ALA A 274 -9.47 4.77 -1.87
N ARG A 275 -9.93 5.88 -1.30
CA ARG A 275 -11.25 6.44 -1.58
C ARG A 275 -11.10 7.63 -2.48
N HIS A 276 -11.71 7.55 -3.68
CA HIS A 276 -11.84 8.68 -4.60
C HIS A 276 -13.24 9.27 -4.46
N THR A 277 -13.32 10.59 -4.40
CA THR A 277 -14.59 11.30 -4.32
C THR A 277 -14.97 11.78 -5.72
N VAL A 278 -16.11 11.31 -6.20
CA VAL A 278 -16.62 11.68 -7.54
C VAL A 278 -18.01 12.26 -7.43
N SER A 279 -18.17 13.41 -8.06
CA SER A 279 -19.45 14.04 -8.35
C SER A 279 -19.74 13.95 -9.85
N VAL A 280 -21.00 13.95 -10.23
CA VAL A 280 -21.44 14.09 -11.62
C VAL A 280 -22.44 15.24 -11.69
N LYS A 281 -22.12 16.23 -12.54
CA LYS A 281 -22.90 17.48 -12.64
C LYS A 281 -23.08 18.14 -11.26
N ARG A 282 -22.01 18.17 -10.49
CA ARG A 282 -21.92 18.72 -9.13
C ARG A 282 -22.75 17.99 -8.06
N MET A 283 -23.35 16.84 -8.39
CA MET A 283 -24.01 15.96 -7.44
C MET A 283 -23.05 14.87 -6.98
N LEU A 284 -22.82 14.72 -5.68
CA LEU A 284 -22.00 13.64 -5.15
C LEU A 284 -22.58 12.27 -5.51
N VAL A 285 -21.76 11.45 -6.15
CA VAL A 285 -22.06 10.05 -6.49
C VAL A 285 -21.55 9.15 -5.38
N THR A 286 -20.25 9.24 -5.09
CA THR A 286 -19.61 8.40 -4.07
C THR A 286 -18.32 9.04 -3.56
N ARG A 287 -17.98 8.71 -2.30
CA ARG A 287 -16.67 9.01 -1.69
C ARG A 287 -15.72 7.82 -1.73
N ALA A 288 -16.10 6.76 -2.43
CA ALA A 288 -15.33 5.53 -2.56
C ALA A 288 -15.44 4.99 -4.00
N ALA A 289 -15.16 5.84 -4.98
CA ALA A 289 -15.15 5.43 -6.37
C ALA A 289 -14.00 4.44 -6.59
N GLU A 290 -14.33 3.30 -7.20
CA GLU A 290 -13.38 2.29 -7.61
C GLU A 290 -13.03 2.46 -9.09
N GLY A 291 -11.86 2.00 -9.50
CA GLY A 291 -11.41 1.97 -10.89
C GLY A 291 -11.13 3.34 -11.52
N LEU A 292 -11.16 4.43 -10.75
CA LEU A 292 -10.93 5.79 -11.26
C LEU A 292 -9.43 6.08 -11.48
N ALA A 293 -8.56 5.52 -10.67
CA ALA A 293 -7.11 5.62 -10.81
C ALA A 293 -6.50 4.23 -11.02
N PRO A 294 -5.32 4.12 -11.66
CA PRO A 294 -4.61 2.84 -11.77
C PRO A 294 -4.25 2.26 -10.40
N ASP A 295 -4.28 0.95 -10.25
CA ASP A 295 -4.01 0.25 -8.98
C ASP A 295 -2.61 0.57 -8.44
N TRP A 296 -1.62 0.76 -9.34
CA TRP A 296 -0.27 1.13 -8.95
C TRP A 296 -0.19 2.52 -8.28
N ALA A 297 -1.16 3.41 -8.55
CA ALA A 297 -1.22 4.75 -7.98
C ALA A 297 -1.96 4.79 -6.62
N TYR A 298 -1.78 3.78 -5.77
CA TYR A 298 -2.43 3.62 -4.47
C TYR A 298 -2.27 4.81 -3.52
N PHE A 299 -1.27 5.65 -3.76
CA PHE A 299 -0.95 6.85 -2.98
C PHE A 299 -1.70 8.10 -3.43
N VAL A 300 -2.57 8.02 -4.44
CA VAL A 300 -3.39 9.14 -4.89
C VAL A 300 -4.79 9.09 -4.30
N ARG A 301 -5.39 10.27 -4.15
CA ARG A 301 -6.82 10.46 -3.90
C ARG A 301 -7.33 11.45 -4.93
N VAL A 302 -8.37 11.06 -5.65
CA VAL A 302 -8.99 11.92 -6.67
C VAL A 302 -10.25 12.52 -6.10
N ILE A 303 -10.42 13.82 -6.29
CA ILE A 303 -11.64 14.56 -5.96
C ILE A 303 -12.03 15.28 -7.23
N ALA A 304 -13.13 14.86 -7.87
CA ALA A 304 -13.49 15.35 -9.20
C ALA A 304 -15.00 15.49 -9.38
N ASP A 305 -15.37 16.36 -10.32
CA ASP A 305 -16.70 16.48 -10.89
C ASP A 305 -16.65 16.19 -12.40
N ALA A 306 -17.58 15.41 -12.89
CA ALA A 306 -17.66 15.02 -14.30
C ALA A 306 -19.03 15.35 -14.90
N GLU A 307 -19.10 15.60 -16.20
CA GLU A 307 -20.37 15.84 -16.90
C GLU A 307 -20.89 14.58 -17.61
N HIS A 308 -19.98 13.73 -18.09
CA HIS A 308 -20.34 12.66 -19.04
C HIS A 308 -20.08 11.24 -18.52
N LEU A 309 -19.55 11.06 -17.30
CA LEU A 309 -19.36 9.73 -16.74
C LEU A 309 -20.70 9.02 -16.54
N HIS A 310 -20.75 7.76 -16.92
CA HIS A 310 -21.92 6.93 -16.79
C HIS A 310 -22.05 6.35 -15.39
N LEU A 311 -23.27 6.42 -14.85
CA LEU A 311 -23.60 5.91 -13.52
C LEU A 311 -24.34 4.59 -13.60
N THR A 312 -24.14 3.73 -12.62
CA THR A 312 -24.99 2.55 -12.41
C THR A 312 -26.45 2.96 -12.15
N ALA A 313 -27.38 2.00 -12.22
CA ALA A 313 -28.81 2.28 -12.00
C ALA A 313 -29.09 2.86 -10.60
N SER A 314 -28.28 2.52 -9.59
CA SER A 314 -28.35 3.09 -8.23
C SER A 314 -27.77 4.50 -8.15
N ARG A 315 -27.00 4.94 -9.11
CA ARG A 315 -26.22 6.20 -9.11
C ARG A 315 -25.25 6.33 -7.93
N GLU A 316 -24.81 5.21 -7.40
CA GLU A 316 -23.85 5.16 -6.27
C GLU A 316 -22.47 4.67 -6.71
N SER A 317 -22.33 4.30 -7.99
CA SER A 317 -21.07 3.84 -8.58
C SER A 317 -20.95 4.27 -10.04
N LEU A 318 -19.73 4.28 -10.55
CA LEU A 318 -19.43 4.50 -11.97
C LEU A 318 -19.60 3.19 -12.74
N VAL A 319 -19.95 3.31 -14.03
CA VAL A 319 -19.90 2.18 -14.97
C VAL A 319 -18.46 2.04 -15.46
N ASP A 320 -17.93 0.81 -15.44
CA ASP A 320 -16.61 0.53 -16.01
C ASP A 320 -16.73 0.41 -17.54
N ASP A 321 -16.41 1.49 -18.22
CA ASP A 321 -16.50 1.62 -19.67
C ASP A 321 -15.25 2.32 -20.25
N ASP A 322 -15.21 2.46 -21.58
CA ASP A 322 -14.08 3.07 -22.30
C ASP A 322 -13.80 4.52 -21.84
N LEU A 323 -14.82 5.23 -21.38
CA LEU A 323 -14.66 6.59 -20.89
C LEU A 323 -13.98 6.62 -19.53
N LEU A 324 -14.36 5.74 -18.63
CA LEU A 324 -13.70 5.58 -17.32
C LEU A 324 -12.26 5.11 -17.50
N GLU A 325 -11.99 4.22 -18.47
CA GLU A 325 -10.63 3.81 -18.82
C GLU A 325 -9.78 4.99 -19.28
N THR A 326 -10.32 5.85 -20.15
CA THR A 326 -9.64 7.08 -20.59
C THR A 326 -9.29 8.01 -19.42
N VAL A 327 -10.18 8.13 -18.43
CA VAL A 327 -9.92 8.89 -17.19
C VAL A 327 -8.79 8.25 -16.40
N ARG A 328 -8.83 6.93 -16.21
CA ARG A 328 -7.81 6.14 -15.50
C ARG A 328 -6.43 6.30 -16.12
N GLU A 329 -6.34 6.18 -17.44
CA GLU A 329 -5.08 6.36 -18.19
C GLU A 329 -4.55 7.79 -18.06
N THR A 330 -5.44 8.80 -18.14
CA THR A 330 -5.05 10.21 -18.01
C THR A 330 -4.50 10.50 -16.62
N ILE A 331 -5.15 10.00 -15.57
CA ILE A 331 -4.67 10.13 -14.19
C ILE A 331 -3.31 9.46 -14.04
N GLY A 332 -3.16 8.24 -14.58
CA GLY A 332 -1.88 7.51 -14.57
C GLY A 332 -0.78 8.32 -15.25
N GLY A 333 -1.03 8.85 -16.43
CA GLY A 333 -0.08 9.69 -17.17
C GLY A 333 0.33 10.94 -16.39
N GLN A 334 -0.64 11.67 -15.81
CA GLN A 334 -0.36 12.88 -15.03
C GLN A 334 0.46 12.60 -13.76
N VAL A 335 0.22 11.48 -13.10
CA VAL A 335 1.00 11.07 -11.92
C VAL A 335 2.43 10.70 -12.32
N ARG A 336 2.65 9.99 -13.41
CA ARG A 336 3.98 9.68 -13.95
C ARG A 336 4.73 10.96 -14.32
N ASP A 337 4.10 11.86 -15.05
CA ASP A 337 4.66 13.18 -15.40
C ASP A 337 5.02 14.00 -14.16
N TRP A 338 4.22 13.92 -13.09
CA TRP A 338 4.51 14.58 -11.83
C TRP A 338 5.75 14.00 -11.18
N ILE A 339 5.90 12.67 -11.11
CA ILE A 339 7.09 11.99 -10.58
C ILE A 339 8.34 12.45 -11.33
N GLU A 340 8.30 12.46 -12.67
CA GLU A 340 9.43 12.91 -13.48
C GLU A 340 9.76 14.39 -13.26
N ARG A 341 8.75 15.27 -13.25
CA ARG A 341 8.97 16.70 -12.95
C ARG A 341 9.55 16.90 -11.57
N LEU A 342 9.05 16.19 -10.57
CA LEU A 342 9.56 16.27 -9.19
C LEU A 342 11.02 15.84 -9.13
N GLY A 343 11.37 14.74 -9.81
CA GLY A 343 12.76 14.25 -9.89
C GLY A 343 13.73 15.26 -10.50
N ARG A 344 13.28 15.98 -11.55
CA ARG A 344 14.11 17.02 -12.18
C ARG A 344 14.19 18.31 -11.35
N ALA A 345 13.08 18.75 -10.74
CA ALA A 345 13.00 20.05 -10.07
C ALA A 345 13.39 20.02 -8.59
N ALA A 346 13.14 18.92 -7.90
CA ALA A 346 13.34 18.78 -6.46
C ALA A 346 13.65 17.31 -6.07
N PRO A 347 14.83 16.76 -6.46
CA PRO A 347 15.18 15.36 -6.25
C PRO A 347 15.09 14.93 -4.79
N THR A 348 15.54 15.75 -3.85
CA THR A 348 15.44 15.46 -2.40
C THR A 348 13.99 15.28 -1.93
N ARG A 349 13.05 16.00 -2.56
CA ARG A 349 11.64 15.87 -2.24
C ARG A 349 11.06 14.57 -2.83
N LEU A 350 11.54 14.16 -4.01
CA LEU A 350 11.21 12.86 -4.58
C LEU A 350 11.75 11.72 -3.70
N ASP A 351 13.01 11.82 -3.23
CA ASP A 351 13.61 10.81 -2.36
C ASP A 351 12.80 10.66 -1.05
N ALA A 352 12.31 11.76 -0.47
CA ALA A 352 11.44 11.73 0.70
C ALA A 352 10.09 11.04 0.41
N PHE A 353 9.50 11.28 -0.76
CA PHE A 353 8.28 10.60 -1.21
C PHE A 353 8.51 9.10 -1.40
N VAL A 354 9.57 8.73 -2.12
CA VAL A 354 9.94 7.33 -2.37
C VAL A 354 10.22 6.60 -1.07
N ALA A 355 10.95 7.22 -0.12
CA ALA A 355 11.22 6.62 1.19
C ALA A 355 9.92 6.37 1.98
N ALA A 356 8.96 7.29 1.93
CA ALA A 356 7.67 7.13 2.60
C ALA A 356 6.81 5.99 2.00
N HIS A 357 6.99 5.68 0.71
CA HIS A 357 6.20 4.73 -0.05
C HIS A 357 7.01 3.48 -0.49
N ALA A 358 8.26 3.32 -0.04
CA ALA A 358 9.20 2.32 -0.56
C ALA A 358 8.61 0.91 -0.70
N ILE A 359 7.96 0.37 0.33
CA ILE A 359 7.39 -0.99 0.31
C ILE A 359 6.29 -1.12 -0.75
N GLY A 360 5.38 -0.15 -0.82
CA GLY A 360 4.28 -0.17 -1.79
C GLY A 360 4.78 0.01 -3.23
N LEU A 361 5.73 0.93 -3.45
CA LEU A 361 6.36 1.13 -4.76
C LEU A 361 7.12 -0.13 -5.20
N CYS A 362 7.85 -0.77 -4.29
CA CYS A 362 8.54 -2.03 -4.57
C CYS A 362 7.56 -3.15 -4.95
N SER A 363 6.43 -3.25 -4.24
CA SER A 363 5.38 -4.24 -4.56
C SER A 363 4.85 -4.07 -5.98
N VAL A 364 4.56 -2.84 -6.38
CA VAL A 364 4.07 -2.52 -7.73
C VAL A 364 5.14 -2.74 -8.79
N ALA A 365 6.38 -2.36 -8.51
CA ALA A 365 7.51 -2.43 -9.43
C ALA A 365 7.85 -3.85 -9.90
N VAL A 366 7.42 -4.87 -9.18
CA VAL A 366 7.61 -6.29 -9.59
C VAL A 366 6.84 -6.60 -10.87
N GLU A 367 5.68 -5.96 -11.10
CA GLU A 367 4.78 -6.23 -12.23
C GLU A 367 4.74 -5.09 -13.26
N ASP A 368 5.15 -3.86 -12.88
CA ASP A 368 5.11 -2.67 -13.73
C ASP A 368 6.54 -2.19 -14.10
N PRO A 369 6.98 -2.31 -15.36
CA PRO A 369 8.33 -1.93 -15.79
C PRO A 369 8.66 -0.44 -15.64
N GLU A 370 7.65 0.46 -15.74
CA GLU A 370 7.88 1.90 -15.56
C GLU A 370 8.13 2.23 -14.10
N MET A 371 7.35 1.63 -13.20
CA MET A 371 7.57 1.75 -11.75
C MET A 371 8.86 1.05 -11.33
N LEU A 372 9.24 -0.05 -11.99
CA LEU A 372 10.53 -0.70 -11.78
C LEU A 372 11.69 0.26 -12.07
N GLY A 373 11.62 1.03 -13.15
CA GLY A 373 12.61 2.06 -13.48
C GLY A 373 12.69 3.15 -12.42
N LEU A 374 11.58 3.59 -11.85
CA LEU A 374 11.53 4.56 -10.75
C LEU A 374 12.19 3.98 -9.48
N VAL A 375 11.78 2.79 -9.08
CA VAL A 375 12.32 2.10 -7.89
C VAL A 375 13.82 1.85 -8.05
N ALA A 376 14.26 1.37 -9.21
CA ALA A 376 15.66 1.12 -9.49
C ALA A 376 16.56 2.37 -9.42
N ARG A 377 16.01 3.55 -9.71
CA ARG A 377 16.73 4.83 -9.64
C ARG A 377 16.71 5.50 -8.26
N HIS A 378 15.68 5.27 -7.45
CA HIS A 378 15.42 6.08 -6.26
C HIS A 378 15.33 5.29 -4.94
N VAL A 379 15.08 3.98 -4.97
CA VAL A 379 15.06 3.17 -3.74
C VAL A 379 16.48 2.69 -3.42
N PRO A 380 17.08 3.13 -2.29
CA PRO A 380 18.39 2.66 -1.89
C PRO A 380 18.30 1.24 -1.31
N LEU A 381 19.27 0.41 -1.67
CA LEU A 381 19.53 -0.90 -1.12
C LEU A 381 20.75 -0.88 -0.21
N THR A 382 20.70 -1.65 0.87
CA THR A 382 21.85 -1.82 1.75
C THR A 382 22.92 -2.67 1.08
N THR A 383 24.15 -2.16 0.97
CA THR A 383 25.26 -2.89 0.36
C THR A 383 26.53 -2.78 1.20
N THR A 384 27.56 -3.58 0.86
CA THR A 384 28.90 -3.46 1.46
C THR A 384 29.61 -2.16 1.08
N ALA A 385 29.13 -1.44 0.05
CA ALA A 385 29.64 -0.13 -0.36
C ALA A 385 28.76 1.04 0.13
N GLY A 386 27.96 0.82 1.19
CA GLY A 386 26.96 1.74 1.69
C GLY A 386 25.61 1.57 0.99
N GLU A 387 24.70 2.50 1.22
CA GLU A 387 23.41 2.51 0.52
C GLU A 387 23.58 2.94 -0.94
N LYS A 388 23.01 2.17 -1.86
CA LYS A 388 23.08 2.41 -3.31
C LYS A 388 21.79 1.98 -4.00
N THR A 389 21.40 2.72 -5.01
CA THR A 389 20.28 2.34 -5.87
C THR A 389 20.67 1.23 -6.85
N LEU A 390 19.69 0.50 -7.37
CA LEU A 390 19.95 -0.51 -8.40
C LEU A 390 20.60 0.08 -9.65
N ALA A 391 20.19 1.28 -10.06
CA ALA A 391 20.81 1.98 -11.20
C ALA A 391 22.30 2.24 -10.98
N GLU A 392 22.70 2.66 -9.77
CA GLU A 392 24.12 2.84 -9.42
C GLU A 392 24.89 1.50 -9.43
N LEU A 393 24.26 0.44 -8.91
CA LEU A 393 24.84 -0.90 -8.84
C LEU A 393 25.03 -1.50 -10.24
N VAL A 394 24.05 -1.35 -11.13
CA VAL A 394 24.15 -1.72 -12.55
C VAL A 394 25.29 -0.95 -13.23
N ALA A 395 25.39 0.35 -12.96
CA ALA A 395 26.49 1.16 -13.51
C ALA A 395 27.86 0.74 -12.96
N LEU A 396 27.97 0.30 -11.71
CA LEU A 396 29.20 -0.26 -11.14
C LEU A 396 29.57 -1.60 -11.81
N ALA A 397 28.60 -2.48 -11.97
CA ALA A 397 28.77 -3.77 -12.64
C ALA A 397 29.20 -3.60 -14.10
N GLY A 398 28.59 -2.66 -14.84
CA GLY A 398 28.97 -2.32 -16.22
C GLY A 398 30.40 -1.75 -16.36
N ARG A 399 31.00 -1.25 -15.28
CA ARG A 399 32.41 -0.83 -15.23
C ARG A 399 33.36 -1.93 -14.77
N GLY A 400 32.88 -3.17 -14.61
CA GLY A 400 33.69 -4.33 -14.25
C GLY A 400 33.81 -4.57 -12.73
N THR A 401 33.06 -3.86 -11.90
CA THR A 401 32.98 -4.17 -10.47
C THR A 401 32.14 -5.44 -10.30
N ARG A 402 32.64 -6.41 -9.53
CA ARG A 402 31.84 -7.59 -9.19
C ARG A 402 30.72 -7.21 -8.21
N VAL A 403 29.47 -7.29 -8.66
CA VAL A 403 28.28 -7.02 -7.86
C VAL A 403 27.50 -8.32 -7.68
N ARG A 404 27.23 -8.68 -6.42
CA ARG A 404 26.49 -9.91 -6.07
C ARG A 404 25.38 -9.55 -5.10
N TRP A 405 24.37 -10.37 -5.00
CA TRP A 405 23.27 -10.16 -4.06
C TRP A 405 22.97 -11.41 -3.25
N THR A 406 22.45 -11.23 -2.04
CA THR A 406 22.05 -12.30 -1.13
C THR A 406 20.53 -12.29 -0.97
N ARG A 407 19.95 -13.49 -0.81
CA ARG A 407 18.49 -13.65 -0.62
C ARG A 407 18.02 -13.34 0.80
N THR A 408 18.92 -13.35 1.75
CA THR A 408 18.60 -13.16 3.16
C THR A 408 19.56 -12.20 3.85
N VAL A 409 19.03 -11.47 4.81
CA VAL A 409 19.84 -10.57 5.66
C VAL A 409 20.96 -11.34 6.38
N ASP A 410 20.70 -12.57 6.78
CA ASP A 410 21.67 -13.40 7.51
C ASP A 410 22.84 -13.82 6.62
N GLN A 411 22.56 -14.18 5.36
CA GLN A 411 23.58 -14.45 4.37
C GLN A 411 24.44 -13.21 4.09
N PHE A 412 23.80 -12.03 3.98
CA PHE A 412 24.51 -10.77 3.83
C PHE A 412 25.47 -10.52 4.99
N ARG A 413 24.98 -10.61 6.24
CA ARG A 413 25.80 -10.38 7.43
C ARG A 413 26.98 -11.34 7.55
N ALA A 414 26.79 -12.60 7.15
CA ALA A 414 27.85 -13.59 7.20
C ALA A 414 28.98 -13.32 6.21
N LEU A 415 28.68 -12.72 5.05
CA LEU A 415 29.62 -12.57 3.94
C LEU A 415 30.12 -11.14 3.74
N ALA A 416 29.45 -10.13 4.29
CA ALA A 416 29.66 -8.72 3.96
C ALA A 416 31.13 -8.27 4.13
N ASP A 417 31.74 -8.51 5.29
CA ASP A 417 33.09 -8.05 5.58
C ASP A 417 34.14 -8.71 4.68
N VAL A 418 33.97 -10.00 4.44
CA VAL A 418 34.89 -10.77 3.61
C VAL A 418 34.71 -10.37 2.14
N ALA A 419 33.49 -10.25 1.64
CA ALA A 419 33.20 -9.84 0.27
C ALA A 419 33.75 -8.45 -0.01
N ALA A 420 33.55 -7.49 0.90
CA ALA A 420 34.06 -6.14 0.80
C ALA A 420 35.59 -6.12 0.70
N ALA A 421 36.29 -6.89 1.54
CA ALA A 421 37.73 -7.00 1.53
C ALA A 421 38.28 -7.61 0.21
N GLN A 422 37.46 -8.43 -0.47
CA GLN A 422 37.81 -8.99 -1.79
C GLN A 422 37.37 -8.09 -2.97
N GLY A 423 36.87 -6.88 -2.72
CA GLY A 423 36.40 -5.95 -3.75
C GLY A 423 35.10 -6.38 -4.43
N ILE A 424 34.31 -7.22 -3.76
CA ILE A 424 32.96 -7.61 -4.19
C ILE A 424 31.94 -6.71 -3.50
N VAL A 425 31.12 -6.03 -4.30
CA VAL A 425 29.97 -5.29 -3.76
C VAL A 425 28.84 -6.28 -3.55
N LEU A 426 28.48 -6.51 -2.31
CA LEU A 426 27.40 -7.41 -1.94
C LEU A 426 26.14 -6.59 -1.61
N ILE A 427 25.00 -6.97 -2.19
CA ILE A 427 23.68 -6.38 -1.96
C ILE A 427 22.94 -7.23 -0.95
N ASN A 428 22.37 -6.62 0.07
CA ASN A 428 21.38 -7.27 0.91
C ASN A 428 20.01 -7.18 0.21
N ALA A 429 19.57 -8.26 -0.39
CA ALA A 429 18.21 -8.37 -0.96
C ALA A 429 17.30 -9.24 -0.08
N GLY A 430 17.50 -9.16 1.23
CA GLY A 430 16.75 -9.95 2.21
C GLY A 430 15.49 -9.28 2.74
N HIS A 431 15.19 -8.04 2.35
CA HIS A 431 13.96 -7.35 2.72
C HIS A 431 12.85 -7.61 1.68
N ALA A 432 11.63 -7.16 2.01
CA ALA A 432 10.46 -7.41 1.17
C ALA A 432 10.65 -6.84 -0.25
N TYR A 433 10.40 -7.65 -1.25
CA TYR A 433 10.44 -7.35 -2.69
C TYR A 433 11.84 -7.05 -3.30
N GLU A 434 12.92 -6.95 -2.51
CA GLU A 434 14.24 -6.57 -3.05
C GLU A 434 14.80 -7.61 -4.02
N ALA A 435 14.67 -8.90 -3.68
CA ALA A 435 15.11 -9.99 -4.55
C ALA A 435 14.24 -10.09 -5.82
N GLU A 436 12.92 -9.89 -5.68
CA GLU A 436 11.97 -9.88 -6.79
C GLU A 436 12.23 -8.73 -7.76
N ILE A 437 12.56 -7.54 -7.25
CA ILE A 437 12.90 -6.36 -8.05
C ILE A 437 14.20 -6.60 -8.84
N ILE A 438 15.23 -7.18 -8.22
CA ILE A 438 16.47 -7.52 -8.94
C ILE A 438 16.18 -8.54 -10.05
N ALA A 439 15.31 -9.52 -9.78
CA ALA A 439 14.91 -10.50 -10.78
C ALA A 439 14.05 -9.88 -11.89
N ALA A 440 13.10 -8.99 -11.54
CA ALA A 440 12.27 -8.26 -12.50
C ALA A 440 13.13 -7.37 -13.41
N LEU A 441 14.15 -6.69 -12.86
CA LEU A 441 15.07 -5.86 -13.65
C LEU A 441 15.87 -6.70 -14.68
N ALA A 442 16.20 -7.94 -14.35
CA ALA A 442 16.85 -8.85 -15.31
C ALA A 442 15.91 -9.26 -16.45
N LEU A 443 14.59 -9.30 -16.23
CA LEU A 443 13.57 -9.59 -17.24
C LEU A 443 13.19 -8.33 -18.06
N HIS A 444 13.26 -7.16 -17.46
CA HIS A 444 12.88 -5.86 -18.01
C HIS A 444 14.06 -4.88 -18.03
N PRO A 445 15.13 -5.17 -18.79
CA PRO A 445 16.31 -4.31 -18.83
C PRO A 445 16.03 -2.91 -19.38
N GLU A 446 14.96 -2.75 -20.16
CA GLU A 446 14.47 -1.48 -20.70
C GLU A 446 14.00 -0.49 -19.62
N ALA A 447 13.76 -0.94 -18.39
CA ALA A 447 13.38 -0.08 -17.26
C ALA A 447 14.50 0.91 -16.86
N LEU A 448 15.75 0.65 -17.27
CA LEU A 448 16.89 1.56 -17.08
C LEU A 448 17.49 1.97 -18.42
N ASP A 449 17.85 3.26 -18.55
CA ASP A 449 18.50 3.82 -19.74
C ASP A 449 19.85 3.17 -20.05
N ASN A 450 20.53 2.67 -19.01
CA ASN A 450 21.82 1.99 -19.13
C ASN A 450 21.74 0.60 -18.48
N ALA A 451 21.48 -0.41 -19.30
CA ALA A 451 21.29 -1.78 -18.89
C ALA A 451 22.55 -2.65 -18.95
N ALA A 452 23.71 -2.10 -19.39
CA ALA A 452 24.91 -2.87 -19.72
C ALA A 452 25.46 -3.76 -18.58
N GLY A 453 25.20 -3.39 -17.33
CA GLY A 453 25.64 -4.15 -16.15
C GLY A 453 24.60 -5.08 -15.54
N ILE A 454 23.35 -5.14 -16.06
CA ILE A 454 22.28 -5.94 -15.45
C ILE A 454 22.63 -7.43 -15.44
N GLY A 455 23.19 -7.95 -16.54
CA GLY A 455 23.61 -9.35 -16.65
C GLY A 455 24.74 -9.75 -15.70
N GLU A 456 25.44 -8.77 -15.11
CA GLU A 456 26.53 -8.99 -14.17
C GLU A 456 26.04 -9.02 -12.69
N LEU A 457 24.78 -8.67 -12.43
CA LEU A 457 24.16 -8.80 -11.12
C LEU A 457 23.75 -10.25 -10.89
N ALA A 458 24.56 -11.01 -10.19
CA ALA A 458 24.29 -12.42 -9.94
C ALA A 458 24.04 -12.68 -8.43
N LEU A 459 23.31 -13.76 -8.15
CA LEU A 459 23.20 -14.29 -6.80
C LEU A 459 24.60 -14.72 -6.33
N VAL A 460 24.92 -14.44 -5.07
CA VAL A 460 26.21 -14.85 -4.50
C VAL A 460 26.32 -16.38 -4.51
N ASP A 461 27.41 -16.88 -5.10
CA ASP A 461 27.78 -18.29 -5.08
C ASP A 461 28.86 -18.49 -3.97
N PRO A 462 28.64 -19.42 -3.01
CA PRO A 462 29.64 -19.76 -2.03
C PRO A 462 30.98 -20.20 -2.63
N ASP A 463 30.99 -20.88 -3.78
CA ASP A 463 32.21 -21.30 -4.47
C ASP A 463 32.96 -20.09 -5.06
N GLU A 464 32.25 -19.11 -5.61
CA GLU A 464 32.86 -17.86 -6.07
C GLU A 464 33.54 -17.08 -4.93
N ILE A 465 32.92 -17.05 -3.75
CA ILE A 465 33.54 -16.45 -2.57
C ILE A 465 34.80 -17.20 -2.18
N LEU A 466 34.77 -18.53 -2.14
CA LEU A 466 35.93 -19.34 -1.81
C LEU A 466 37.08 -19.15 -2.82
N ASP A 467 36.77 -19.04 -4.11
CA ASP A 467 37.75 -18.85 -5.18
C ASP A 467 38.35 -17.42 -5.17
N ALA A 468 37.61 -16.44 -4.65
CA ALA A 468 38.11 -15.08 -4.44
C ALA A 468 39.13 -14.98 -3.30
N LEU A 469 39.13 -15.95 -2.37
CA LEU A 469 40.08 -16.00 -1.28
C LEU A 469 41.44 -16.52 -1.75
N THR A 470 42.53 -15.97 -1.23
CA THR A 470 43.85 -16.44 -1.59
C THR A 470 44.10 -17.86 -1.06
N PRO A 471 44.44 -18.83 -1.90
CA PRO A 471 44.81 -20.18 -1.45
C PRO A 471 46.01 -20.13 -0.49
N ALA A 472 46.00 -21.00 0.52
CA ALA A 472 47.16 -21.17 1.36
C ALA A 472 48.34 -21.75 0.51
N THR A 473 49.54 -21.34 0.80
CA THR A 473 50.72 -21.90 0.15
C THR A 473 50.94 -23.38 0.57
N PRO A 474 51.58 -24.23 -0.25
CA PRO A 474 51.85 -25.62 0.14
C PRO A 474 52.62 -25.76 1.47
N ALA A 475 53.46 -24.78 1.80
CA ALA A 475 54.16 -24.73 3.09
C ALA A 475 53.19 -24.48 4.25
N GLU A 476 52.26 -23.53 4.09
CA GLU A 476 51.23 -23.22 5.10
C GLU A 476 50.26 -24.36 5.30
N GLU A 477 49.89 -25.07 4.23
CA GLU A 477 49.06 -26.27 4.33
C GLU A 477 49.76 -27.41 5.06
N ALA A 478 51.07 -27.62 4.77
CA ALA A 478 51.87 -28.61 5.47
C ALA A 478 52.05 -28.26 6.99
N GLU A 479 52.21 -27.01 7.31
CA GLU A 479 52.24 -26.52 8.72
C GLU A 479 50.91 -26.76 9.43
N ALA A 480 49.78 -26.63 8.73
CA ALA A 480 48.43 -26.72 9.27
C ALA A 480 47.82 -28.12 9.22
N ILE A 481 48.54 -29.13 8.71
CA ILE A 481 47.99 -30.46 8.41
C ILE A 481 47.37 -31.14 9.65
N ASP A 482 48.01 -31.01 10.78
CA ASP A 482 47.53 -31.58 12.07
C ASP A 482 46.28 -30.84 12.56
N LEU A 483 46.23 -29.51 12.38
CA LEU A 483 45.05 -28.70 12.68
C LEU A 483 43.86 -29.07 11.79
N LEU A 484 44.09 -29.17 10.50
CA LEU A 484 43.04 -29.52 9.52
C LEU A 484 42.47 -30.92 9.76
N ARG A 485 43.34 -31.92 10.08
CA ARG A 485 42.91 -33.25 10.43
C ARG A 485 42.06 -33.24 11.74
N LEU A 486 42.49 -32.52 12.73
CA LEU A 486 41.77 -32.40 14.02
C LEU A 486 40.44 -31.66 13.83
N ALA A 487 40.40 -30.58 13.04
CA ALA A 487 39.20 -29.86 12.72
C ALA A 487 38.19 -30.73 11.93
N GLY A 488 38.66 -31.47 10.94
CA GLY A 488 37.82 -32.44 10.23
C GLY A 488 37.20 -33.48 11.16
N SER A 489 38.00 -34.06 12.09
CA SER A 489 37.49 -35.01 13.09
C SER A 489 36.52 -34.35 14.10
N ALA A 490 36.79 -33.12 14.55
CA ALA A 490 35.96 -32.37 15.49
C ALA A 490 34.57 -32.01 14.92
N LEU A 491 34.50 -31.82 13.58
CA LEU A 491 33.29 -31.37 12.83
C LEU A 491 32.68 -32.47 11.95
N THR A 492 33.21 -33.69 11.98
CA THR A 492 32.72 -34.83 11.18
C THR A 492 31.20 -35.06 11.31
N GLU A 493 30.68 -34.85 12.54
CA GLU A 493 29.25 -35.01 12.82
C GLU A 493 28.36 -33.94 12.15
N GLY A 494 28.94 -32.82 11.70
CA GLY A 494 28.25 -31.73 10.98
C GLY A 494 28.31 -31.86 9.47
N ASP A 495 29.01 -32.88 8.93
CA ASP A 495 29.30 -33.03 7.50
C ASP A 495 29.90 -31.78 6.85
N VAL A 496 30.80 -31.10 7.60
CA VAL A 496 31.43 -29.82 7.22
C VAL A 496 32.85 -30.08 6.73
N GLU A 497 33.15 -29.62 5.54
CA GLU A 497 34.53 -29.60 5.01
C GLU A 497 35.30 -28.44 5.61
N VAL A 498 36.54 -28.68 6.07
CA VAL A 498 37.41 -27.63 6.61
C VAL A 498 38.49 -27.29 5.60
N VAL A 499 38.58 -26.01 5.22
CA VAL A 499 39.52 -25.50 4.21
C VAL A 499 40.35 -24.36 4.78
N LEU A 500 41.63 -24.27 4.45
CA LEU A 500 42.51 -23.18 4.82
C LEU A 500 42.63 -22.18 3.67
N ARG A 501 42.38 -20.90 3.96
CA ARG A 501 42.57 -19.78 3.02
C ARG A 501 43.21 -18.60 3.74
N ARG A 502 43.74 -17.66 2.97
CA ARG A 502 44.19 -16.37 3.48
C ARG A 502 43.25 -15.28 2.95
N PHE A 503 42.68 -14.49 3.87
CA PHE A 503 41.76 -13.41 3.50
C PHE A 503 41.73 -12.28 4.55
N ASP A 504 41.29 -11.12 4.12
CA ASP A 504 41.00 -9.99 4.98
C ASP A 504 39.49 -9.93 5.29
N PRO A 505 39.09 -9.37 6.44
CA PRO A 505 39.96 -8.86 7.51
C PRO A 505 40.59 -9.98 8.35
N ALA A 506 41.85 -9.80 8.75
CA ALA A 506 42.58 -10.76 9.61
C ALA A 506 41.92 -10.98 10.98
N THR A 507 41.05 -10.09 11.41
CA THR A 507 40.24 -10.19 12.62
C THR A 507 39.15 -11.28 12.51
N THR A 508 38.76 -11.68 11.30
CA THR A 508 37.82 -12.77 11.05
C THR A 508 38.55 -14.11 11.01
N PRO A 509 38.46 -14.95 12.05
CA PRO A 509 39.25 -16.18 12.14
C PRO A 509 38.74 -17.30 11.24
N ALA A 510 37.44 -17.30 10.97
CA ALA A 510 36.80 -18.31 10.13
C ALA A 510 35.55 -17.76 9.43
N LEU A 511 35.19 -18.38 8.30
CA LEU A 511 34.02 -18.09 7.52
C LEU A 511 33.25 -19.40 7.25
N TYR A 512 31.94 -19.38 7.45
CA TYR A 512 31.08 -20.51 7.11
C TYR A 512 30.39 -20.24 5.75
N LEU A 513 30.60 -21.13 4.82
CA LEU A 513 29.95 -21.14 3.50
C LEU A 513 28.91 -22.24 3.48
N PRO A 514 27.61 -21.91 3.50
CA PRO A 514 26.56 -22.92 3.49
C PRO A 514 26.49 -23.62 2.12
N ASP A 515 26.13 -24.88 2.13
CA ASP A 515 25.70 -25.57 0.90
C ASP A 515 24.33 -24.99 0.48
N PRO A 516 24.17 -24.46 -0.73
CA PRO A 516 22.92 -23.88 -1.21
C PRO A 516 21.72 -24.86 -1.16
N ASP A 517 21.98 -26.18 -1.32
CA ASP A 517 20.94 -27.20 -1.27
C ASP A 517 20.62 -27.66 0.16
N LEU A 518 21.48 -27.40 1.12
CA LEU A 518 21.31 -27.84 2.52
C LEU A 518 20.18 -27.08 3.21
N ALA A 519 19.97 -25.81 2.89
CA ALA A 519 18.87 -25.00 3.43
C ALA A 519 17.51 -25.58 2.99
N GLY A 520 17.37 -25.97 1.74
CA GLY A 520 16.19 -26.64 1.22
C GLY A 520 15.97 -28.02 1.88
N ARG A 521 17.03 -28.81 2.03
CA ARG A 521 16.97 -30.12 2.70
C ARG A 521 16.66 -30.03 4.20
N ARG A 522 17.20 -29.03 4.91
CA ARG A 522 16.89 -28.78 6.34
C ARG A 522 15.46 -28.28 6.53
N ALA A 523 14.95 -27.40 5.66
CA ALA A 523 13.57 -26.94 5.67
C ALA A 523 12.58 -28.10 5.39
N GLN A 524 12.91 -28.99 4.46
CA GLN A 524 12.13 -30.22 4.19
C GLN A 524 12.15 -31.20 5.35
N ALA A 525 13.29 -31.39 6.02
CA ALA A 525 13.39 -32.26 7.18
C ALA A 525 12.65 -31.72 8.41
N SER A 526 12.62 -30.39 8.60
CA SER A 526 11.84 -29.75 9.67
C SER A 526 10.35 -29.76 9.40
N SER A 527 9.91 -29.67 8.15
CA SER A 527 8.50 -29.77 7.74
C SER A 527 7.99 -31.22 7.71
N ALA A 528 8.87 -32.20 7.45
CA ALA A 528 8.52 -33.62 7.52
C ALA A 528 8.26 -34.15 8.94
N ALA A 529 8.74 -33.44 9.96
CA ALA A 529 8.44 -33.75 11.37
C ALA A 529 7.06 -33.24 11.82
N GLY A 530 6.36 -32.44 11.02
CA GLY A 530 5.10 -31.77 11.37
C GLY A 530 3.89 -32.02 10.50
N ALA A 531 3.99 -32.70 9.34
CA ALA A 531 2.83 -32.95 8.49
C ALA A 531 3.00 -34.22 7.65
N ALA A 532 2.03 -35.13 7.77
CA ALA A 532 1.92 -36.35 6.96
C ALA A 532 2.01 -36.00 5.46
N ALA A 533 3.05 -36.51 4.86
CA ALA A 533 3.36 -36.42 3.44
C ALA A 533 2.23 -37.01 2.58
N SER A 534 1.80 -36.32 1.53
CA SER A 534 1.31 -37.03 0.35
C SER A 534 1.18 -36.25 -0.96
N ARG A 535 1.69 -35.03 -1.12
CA ARG A 535 1.66 -34.38 -2.45
C ARG A 535 2.98 -33.77 -2.95
N ALA A 536 3.92 -33.43 -2.08
CA ALA A 536 5.20 -32.84 -2.49
C ALA A 536 6.23 -33.87 -3.00
N ALA A 537 6.07 -35.15 -2.65
CA ALA A 537 6.98 -36.23 -3.09
C ALA A 537 6.91 -36.53 -4.60
N ALA A 538 5.79 -36.23 -5.26
CA ALA A 538 5.63 -36.50 -6.70
C ALA A 538 6.32 -35.46 -7.60
N VAL A 539 6.42 -34.18 -7.15
CA VAL A 539 7.06 -33.11 -7.93
C VAL A 539 8.59 -33.14 -7.78
N GLY A 540 9.08 -33.48 -6.58
CA GLY A 540 10.51 -33.62 -6.32
C GLY A 540 11.19 -34.83 -7.07
N ALA A 541 10.43 -35.90 -7.31
CA ALA A 541 10.95 -37.06 -8.03
C ALA A 541 11.18 -36.80 -9.53
N TRP A 542 10.42 -35.92 -10.15
CA TRP A 542 10.58 -35.58 -11.57
C TRP A 542 11.72 -34.60 -11.85
N SER A 543 12.03 -33.70 -10.91
CA SER A 543 13.19 -32.81 -11.04
C SER A 543 14.53 -33.53 -10.88
N GLN A 544 14.56 -34.64 -10.11
CA GLN A 544 15.74 -35.50 -10.03
C GLN A 544 15.95 -36.38 -11.30
N VAL A 545 14.91 -36.65 -12.06
CA VAL A 545 15.00 -37.47 -13.28
C VAL A 545 15.42 -36.66 -14.51
N LEU A 546 15.24 -35.35 -14.50
CA LEU A 546 15.58 -34.45 -15.61
C LEU A 546 16.86 -33.63 -15.41
N GLY A 547 17.43 -33.61 -14.21
CA GLY A 547 18.74 -33.03 -13.94
C GLY A 547 19.85 -34.02 -14.27
N VAL A 548 20.57 -33.79 -15.36
CA VAL A 548 21.85 -34.48 -15.65
C VAL A 548 22.86 -34.00 -14.61
N THR A 549 22.81 -34.58 -13.43
CA THR A 549 23.86 -34.42 -12.41
C THR A 549 24.92 -35.51 -12.76
N ASP A 550 26.14 -35.08 -12.93
CA ASP A 550 27.29 -36.00 -13.03
C ASP A 550 27.26 -36.94 -11.81
N PRO A 551 27.05 -38.24 -11.97
CA PRO A 551 26.97 -39.18 -10.87
C PRO A 551 28.27 -39.30 -10.07
N PHE A 552 29.36 -38.67 -10.51
CA PHE A 552 30.67 -38.63 -9.87
C PHE A 552 30.98 -37.27 -9.22
N ALA A 553 30.13 -36.25 -9.39
CA ALA A 553 30.26 -35.00 -8.64
C ALA A 553 29.91 -35.25 -7.17
N ALA A 554 30.88 -35.06 -6.28
CA ALA A 554 30.61 -35.11 -4.84
C ALA A 554 29.55 -34.06 -4.51
N ALA A 555 28.52 -34.49 -3.75
CA ALA A 555 27.49 -33.55 -3.30
C ALA A 555 28.16 -32.33 -2.60
N PRO A 556 27.79 -31.10 -2.94
CA PRO A 556 28.36 -29.93 -2.31
C PRO A 556 28.15 -30.03 -0.80
N ARG A 557 29.21 -29.76 -0.03
CA ARG A 557 29.18 -29.79 1.44
C ARG A 557 29.37 -28.39 1.98
N PRO A 558 28.75 -28.06 3.12
CA PRO A 558 29.06 -26.81 3.78
C PRO A 558 30.53 -26.75 4.17
N ARG A 559 31.13 -25.58 4.06
CA ARG A 559 32.57 -25.40 4.31
C ARG A 559 32.82 -24.44 5.46
N LEU A 560 33.75 -24.84 6.35
CA LEU A 560 34.37 -23.93 7.30
C LEU A 560 35.73 -23.50 6.77
N VAL A 561 35.86 -22.25 6.38
CA VAL A 561 37.11 -21.68 5.84
C VAL A 561 37.88 -21.05 7.00
N LEU A 562 39.02 -21.61 7.37
CA LEU A 562 39.92 -21.06 8.39
C LEU A 562 40.83 -19.99 7.76
N ASN A 563 40.93 -18.81 8.41
CA ASN A 563 41.76 -17.72 7.92
C ASN A 563 43.19 -17.81 8.42
N ARG A 564 44.13 -18.17 7.55
CA ARG A 564 45.58 -18.23 7.87
C ARG A 564 46.16 -16.89 8.30
N ALA A 565 45.56 -15.76 7.89
CA ALA A 565 46.00 -14.42 8.30
C ALA A 565 45.58 -14.08 9.74
N SER A 566 44.63 -14.80 10.33
CA SER A 566 44.15 -14.56 11.69
C SER A 566 45.20 -15.00 12.74
N ALA A 567 45.42 -14.15 13.72
CA ALA A 567 46.30 -14.47 14.85
C ALA A 567 45.86 -15.71 15.61
N LEU A 568 44.53 -15.94 15.79
CA LEU A 568 43.98 -17.10 16.44
C LEU A 568 44.28 -18.39 15.66
N VAL A 569 44.07 -18.41 14.34
CA VAL A 569 44.39 -19.57 13.50
C VAL A 569 45.89 -19.84 13.46
N ALA A 570 46.71 -18.78 13.40
CA ALA A 570 48.17 -18.91 13.47
C ALA A 570 48.61 -19.58 14.80
N GLN A 571 48.00 -19.18 15.94
CA GLN A 571 48.26 -19.83 17.25
C GLN A 571 47.82 -21.29 17.24
N LEU A 572 46.63 -21.60 16.69
CA LEU A 572 46.16 -22.98 16.59
C LEU A 572 47.10 -23.86 15.77
N VAL A 573 47.61 -23.36 14.64
CA VAL A 573 48.63 -24.05 13.80
C VAL A 573 49.90 -24.31 14.62
N ALA A 574 50.41 -23.30 15.34
CA ALA A 574 51.63 -23.43 16.14
C ALA A 574 51.49 -24.44 17.29
N VAL A 575 50.29 -24.55 17.88
CA VAL A 575 50.06 -25.45 19.02
C VAL A 575 49.81 -26.90 18.57
N THR A 576 49.20 -27.11 17.41
CA THR A 576 48.90 -28.45 16.85
C THR A 576 50.09 -29.07 16.10
N GLY A 577 51.03 -28.26 15.57
CA GLY A 577 52.17 -28.73 14.81
C GLY A 577 53.14 -29.59 15.62
N THR A 578 53.45 -30.78 15.08
CA THR A 578 54.41 -31.75 15.70
C THR A 578 55.86 -31.29 15.57
N SER A 579 56.14 -30.31 14.73
CA SER A 579 57.49 -29.83 14.34
C SER A 579 57.91 -28.54 15.06
N CYS A 580 57.56 -28.31 16.30
CA CYS A 580 58.21 -27.26 17.05
C CYS A 580 59.41 -27.83 17.81
N PRO A 581 60.66 -27.59 17.42
CA PRO A 581 61.82 -27.97 18.21
C PRO A 581 61.72 -27.17 19.53
N ALA A 582 61.86 -27.89 20.62
CA ALA A 582 61.79 -27.36 21.99
C ALA A 582 62.93 -26.37 22.31
N ASN A 583 63.55 -25.70 21.33
CA ASN A 583 64.58 -24.72 21.54
C ASN A 583 64.65 -23.76 20.34
N ARG A 584 63.82 -22.72 20.33
CA ARG A 584 64.25 -21.42 19.77
C ARG A 584 64.94 -20.67 20.91
N ALA A 585 66.22 -20.86 21.05
CA ALA A 585 67.05 -19.93 21.82
C ALA A 585 67.09 -18.61 21.01
N ASP A 586 66.63 -17.54 21.61
CA ASP A 586 66.97 -16.18 21.16
C ASP A 586 68.49 -16.05 21.05
N PRO A 587 69.01 -15.21 20.14
CA PRO A 587 70.47 -14.98 20.03
C PRO A 587 71.13 -14.50 21.34
N VAL A 588 70.38 -14.34 22.43
CA VAL A 588 70.85 -13.95 23.77
C VAL A 588 70.69 -15.08 24.81
N GLY A 589 70.32 -16.33 24.38
CA GLY A 589 70.43 -17.52 25.26
C GLY A 589 69.42 -17.62 26.41
N ARG A 590 68.29 -16.86 26.40
CA ARG A 590 67.22 -17.02 27.39
C ARG A 590 66.14 -17.95 26.85
N ALA A 591 66.07 -19.14 27.37
CA ALA A 591 64.93 -20.05 27.15
C ALA A 591 63.73 -19.51 27.94
N THR A 592 62.75 -18.98 27.23
CA THR A 592 61.43 -18.72 27.81
C THR A 592 60.74 -20.07 27.99
N PRO A 593 60.23 -20.41 29.20
CA PRO A 593 59.53 -21.68 29.43
C PRO A 593 58.25 -21.68 28.58
N ALA A 594 58.15 -22.63 27.65
CA ALA A 594 56.92 -22.87 26.91
C ALA A 594 55.84 -23.25 27.94
N GLY A 595 54.79 -22.43 28.05
CA GLY A 595 53.63 -22.77 28.87
C GLY A 595 53.04 -24.14 28.50
N PRO A 596 52.24 -24.76 29.36
CA PRO A 596 51.68 -26.09 29.11
C PRO A 596 50.87 -26.05 27.81
N ARG A 597 51.18 -26.97 26.87
CA ARG A 597 50.43 -27.11 25.61
C ARG A 597 48.98 -27.46 25.96
N PRO A 598 47.97 -26.79 25.33
CA PRO A 598 46.58 -27.21 25.50
C PRO A 598 46.40 -28.66 24.99
N ASP A 599 45.58 -29.42 25.68
CA ASP A 599 45.23 -30.77 25.26
C ASP A 599 44.33 -30.77 24.02
N GLU A 600 44.29 -31.88 23.29
CA GLU A 600 43.51 -32.07 22.10
C GLU A 600 41.99 -31.75 22.31
N ALA A 601 41.48 -32.06 23.50
CA ALA A 601 40.11 -31.73 23.88
C ALA A 601 39.84 -30.22 23.93
N THR A 602 40.82 -29.43 24.40
CA THR A 602 40.73 -27.97 24.41
C THR A 602 40.75 -27.39 23.00
N ILE A 603 41.63 -27.91 22.12
CA ILE A 603 41.70 -27.47 20.70
C ILE A 603 40.41 -27.82 19.98
N THR A 604 39.88 -29.05 20.16
CA THR A 604 38.60 -29.47 19.61
C THR A 604 37.46 -28.54 20.05
N ARG A 605 37.46 -28.11 21.31
CA ARG A 605 36.46 -27.18 21.84
C ARG A 605 36.55 -25.80 21.20
N VAL A 606 37.77 -25.28 20.98
CA VAL A 606 38.00 -24.01 20.27
C VAL A 606 37.52 -24.10 18.84
N LEU A 607 37.80 -25.17 18.12
CA LEU A 607 37.35 -25.38 16.73
C LEU A 607 35.82 -25.46 16.64
N ARG A 608 35.16 -26.18 17.55
CA ARG A 608 33.70 -26.21 17.65
C ARG A 608 33.14 -24.83 17.99
N GLY A 609 33.82 -24.09 18.87
CA GLY A 609 33.46 -22.70 19.21
C GLY A 609 33.54 -21.76 18.04
N LEU A 610 34.59 -21.84 17.23
CA LEU A 610 34.72 -21.04 15.98
C LEU A 610 33.63 -21.38 14.97
N TYR A 611 33.34 -22.66 14.78
CA TYR A 611 32.25 -23.10 13.90
C TYR A 611 30.90 -22.55 14.38
N VAL A 612 30.57 -22.73 15.66
CA VAL A 612 29.33 -22.20 16.25
C VAL A 612 29.27 -20.67 16.15
N GLN A 613 30.39 -19.97 16.36
CA GLN A 613 30.45 -18.51 16.20
C GLN A 613 30.08 -18.11 14.76
N CYS A 614 30.61 -18.78 13.75
CA CYS A 614 30.26 -18.51 12.35
C CYS A 614 28.79 -18.76 12.07
N LEU A 615 28.21 -19.86 12.60
CA LEU A 615 26.77 -20.13 12.49
C LEU A 615 25.93 -19.04 13.17
N LEU A 616 26.32 -18.58 14.35
CA LEU A 616 25.59 -17.52 15.07
C LEU A 616 25.70 -16.17 14.35
N THR A 617 26.86 -15.84 13.79
CA THR A 617 27.05 -14.59 13.01
C THR A 617 26.18 -14.59 11.75
N GLY A 618 26.04 -15.76 11.08
CA GLY A 618 25.17 -15.95 9.94
C GLY A 618 23.72 -16.27 10.32
N HIS A 619 23.34 -16.16 11.61
CA HIS A 619 21.99 -16.50 12.12
C HIS A 619 21.47 -17.88 11.67
N HIS A 620 22.37 -18.82 11.43
CA HIS A 620 21.96 -20.18 11.09
C HIS A 620 21.32 -20.88 12.29
N SER A 621 20.27 -21.64 12.05
CA SER A 621 19.63 -22.44 13.09
C SER A 621 20.57 -23.52 13.60
N LEU A 622 20.85 -23.50 14.89
CA LEU A 622 21.71 -24.50 15.53
C LEU A 622 20.94 -25.81 15.77
N THR A 623 21.55 -26.93 15.45
CA THR A 623 21.09 -28.26 15.85
C THR A 623 21.22 -28.46 17.36
N ALA A 624 20.61 -29.50 17.91
CA ALA A 624 20.75 -29.80 19.36
C ALA A 624 22.21 -30.01 19.80
N LYS A 625 23.04 -30.61 18.94
CA LYS A 625 24.48 -30.80 19.17
C LYS A 625 25.26 -29.49 19.12
N GLU A 626 25.02 -28.67 18.14
CA GLU A 626 25.65 -27.36 18.00
C GLU A 626 25.31 -26.43 19.17
N ARG A 627 24.07 -26.48 19.70
CA ARG A 627 23.70 -25.82 20.94
C ARG A 627 24.49 -26.34 22.17
N ALA A 628 24.69 -27.65 22.22
CA ALA A 628 25.51 -28.23 23.30
C ALA A 628 26.97 -27.76 23.18
N TRP A 629 27.54 -27.69 21.98
CA TRP A 629 28.91 -27.17 21.77
C TRP A 629 29.01 -25.68 22.16
N ALA A 630 28.01 -24.88 21.80
CA ALA A 630 27.92 -23.48 22.20
C ALA A 630 27.95 -23.31 23.72
N ALA A 631 27.10 -24.07 24.43
CA ALA A 631 27.02 -24.05 25.88
C ALA A 631 28.33 -24.50 26.54
N GLN A 632 28.98 -25.58 26.06
CA GLN A 632 30.24 -26.06 26.58
C GLN A 632 31.37 -25.05 26.38
N THR A 633 31.45 -24.43 25.19
CA THR A 633 32.47 -23.42 24.88
C THR A 633 32.32 -22.19 25.78
N LEU A 634 31.08 -21.68 25.87
CA LEU A 634 30.80 -20.50 26.71
C LEU A 634 31.07 -20.77 28.19
N SER A 635 30.65 -21.92 28.70
CA SER A 635 30.92 -22.31 30.09
C SER A 635 32.41 -22.41 30.39
N ALA A 636 33.20 -22.98 29.45
CA ALA A 636 34.66 -23.08 29.61
C ALA A 636 35.33 -21.69 29.60
N LEU A 637 34.90 -20.78 28.70
CA LEU A 637 35.42 -19.41 28.66
C LEU A 637 35.12 -18.65 29.96
N LEU A 638 33.87 -18.72 30.43
CA LEU A 638 33.47 -18.07 31.68
C LEU A 638 34.24 -18.64 32.88
N THR A 639 34.44 -19.96 32.94
CA THR A 639 35.22 -20.60 34.00
C THR A 639 36.68 -20.15 33.96
N SER A 640 37.30 -20.11 32.78
CA SER A 640 38.68 -19.64 32.63
C SER A 640 38.87 -18.15 33.01
N ALA A 641 37.88 -17.32 32.70
CA ALA A 641 37.90 -15.90 33.08
C ALA A 641 37.72 -15.64 34.58
N LEU A 642 37.05 -16.57 35.28
CA LEU A 642 36.82 -16.50 36.73
C LEU A 642 37.94 -17.15 37.56
N THR A 643 38.83 -17.93 36.91
CA THR A 643 39.96 -18.55 37.60
C THR A 643 41.10 -17.53 37.64
N PRO A 644 41.50 -17.00 38.81
CA PRO A 644 42.60 -16.05 38.91
C PRO A 644 43.89 -16.70 38.43
N SER A 645 44.60 -16.05 37.52
CA SER A 645 45.96 -16.43 37.15
C SER A 645 46.80 -16.42 38.42
N ALA A 646 47.32 -17.57 38.82
CA ALA A 646 48.22 -17.64 39.96
C ALA A 646 49.40 -16.69 39.71
N PRO A 647 49.73 -15.80 40.66
CA PRO A 647 50.90 -14.95 40.51
C PRO A 647 52.15 -15.85 40.42
N ALA A 648 53.04 -15.52 39.46
CA ALA A 648 54.35 -16.14 39.39
C ALA A 648 55.02 -16.01 40.75
N LEU A 649 55.30 -17.15 41.41
CA LEU A 649 56.09 -17.15 42.62
C LEU A 649 57.48 -16.62 42.28
N GLU A 650 57.74 -15.37 42.63
CA GLU A 650 59.09 -14.87 42.72
C GLU A 650 59.83 -15.67 43.82
N ASP A 651 60.80 -16.44 43.41
CA ASP A 651 61.69 -17.24 44.25
C ASP A 651 62.67 -16.29 44.90
N ASP A 652 62.32 -15.78 46.09
CA ASP A 652 63.16 -14.92 46.90
C ASP A 652 64.00 -15.80 47.85
N SER A 653 65.02 -16.46 47.26
CA SER A 653 66.06 -17.13 48.03
C SER A 653 67.35 -16.34 48.02
N ALA A 654 67.43 -15.26 48.80
CA ALA A 654 68.72 -14.68 49.20
C ALA A 654 68.80 -14.60 50.73
N ALA A 655 69.59 -15.47 51.27
CA ALA A 655 69.97 -15.56 52.70
C ALA A 655 70.70 -14.31 53.18
N PRO A 656 70.62 -13.98 54.45
CA PRO A 656 71.26 -12.80 55.01
C PRO A 656 72.68 -13.06 55.40
N THR A 657 73.63 -12.24 55.02
CA THR A 657 74.98 -12.12 55.62
C THR A 657 75.05 -10.87 56.49
N SER A 658 75.30 -11.17 57.78
CA SER A 658 75.62 -10.29 58.88
C SER A 658 76.94 -9.54 58.70
N ARG A 659 77.05 -8.28 59.19
CA ARG A 659 78.07 -7.64 60.07
C ARG A 659 78.10 -6.13 59.77
N GLN A 660 77.87 -5.42 60.77
CA GLN A 660 78.59 -4.89 61.93
C GLN A 660 79.05 -3.42 61.73
N GLU A 661 78.59 -2.65 62.70
CA GLU A 661 79.24 -1.52 63.37
C GLU A 661 79.74 -0.29 62.69
N GLY A 662 79.33 0.84 63.23
CA GLY A 662 80.09 2.09 63.19
C GLY A 662 79.23 3.37 63.30
N ALA A 663 78.88 3.72 64.60
CA ALA A 663 78.61 5.14 64.94
C ALA A 663 79.93 5.90 65.13
N PRO A 664 79.96 7.23 65.38
CA PRO A 664 78.99 8.29 65.43
C PRO A 664 79.51 9.61 64.78
N SER A 665 78.65 10.50 64.49
CA SER A 665 78.60 11.90 64.96
C SER A 665 77.44 12.64 64.27
#